data_cad13c7afdd683a955a1aa5e842270ef
#
_entry.id   cad13c7afdd683a955a1aa5e842270ef
#
_cell.length_a   1.000
_cell.length_b   1.000
_cell.length_c   1.000
_cell.angle_alpha   90.00
_cell.angle_beta   90.00
_cell.angle_gamma   90.00
#
_symmetry.space_group_name_H-M   'P 1'
#
loop_
_entity.id
_entity.type
_entity.pdbx_description
1 polymer ?
#
loop_
_entity_poly.entity_id
_entity_poly.type
_entity_poly.pdbx_seq_one_letter_code
_entity_poly.pdbx_strand_id
1 'polypeptide(L)'
;MDKKTIIGVVLMSAIFIVYMVFTSRQQTQYQEYLKQVQAEEQLLESEQKAQAEQNNEAEADPVSAEDAAAAAHQRQVDMFGEGLVAAKARQAEQLTMQNDYLTVEFTTQGAMMQKVTLAEYTKFAPKGERNQKIVLFDPESAYFDMEFYLKRNLKNVKVNTSEYVFTSKGITRGEGKQTLTMALEVSEGAYVEYEYVLYDEKNPARDYMLDFNVKFVGLSPIMAQQSTVGLTWSNRTYQNERSFKAENMYTTLSYRLPEEDDVEDLGMSEGEASEQLQSEVNWVAFRQQFFSQAFIAADNFAYGDMKFNTMESGSGYMKEYSARMGMNYTPQTEGYRFSIYCGPNKYAVLSNVVGPNGDDILMERLIPLGGWLVGWFNRWIVIPVFDFLRQYIASFGIIILILTILVKLLIFPLTYKSYLSTAKMRVIKPEMDALNAKYPRQEDAMKKQQEMMALYKKAGISPMGGCLPMLIQLPLLWALFRFFPVSIELREQPFLWADDLSSYDSVLNLPFSIPFYGDHVSLFCLLMCVTMIGFSYFNYQQTSSSAPQMAGMKFMMVYMMPAMMLFWFNDYSSGLCYYYLVSQVLTMVIMMGMRRFVDDDKIRYIMEQNKAKQKNKKKSKFQLRYEELMRQQEEMMRQQQKQKAGKR
;
A
#
# COMPACT_ATOMS: atom_id res chain seq x y z
N MET A 1 13.38 -39.85 -2.58
CA MET A 1 13.24 -38.89 -3.70
C MET A 1 13.95 -39.46 -4.90
N ASP A 2 13.28 -39.48 -6.05
CA ASP A 2 13.89 -39.92 -7.31
C ASP A 2 14.96 -38.91 -7.73
N LYS A 3 16.09 -39.39 -8.30
CA LYS A 3 17.19 -38.49 -8.75
C LYS A 3 16.72 -37.36 -9.65
N LYS A 4 15.67 -37.59 -10.45
CA LYS A 4 15.07 -36.56 -11.34
C LYS A 4 14.35 -35.46 -10.56
N THR A 5 13.71 -35.78 -9.42
CA THR A 5 13.03 -34.78 -8.56
C THR A 5 14.06 -33.95 -7.81
N ILE A 6 15.17 -34.55 -7.35
CA ILE A 6 16.29 -33.80 -6.74
C ILE A 6 16.91 -32.84 -7.75
N ILE A 7 17.17 -33.31 -8.98
CA ILE A 7 17.70 -32.47 -10.05
C ILE A 7 16.73 -31.32 -10.38
N GLY A 8 15.43 -31.56 -10.41
CA GLY A 8 14.41 -30.51 -10.65
C GLY A 8 14.40 -29.44 -9.57
N VAL A 9 14.48 -29.83 -8.29
CA VAL A 9 14.54 -28.87 -7.16
C VAL A 9 15.86 -28.09 -7.18
N VAL A 10 16.99 -28.77 -7.43
CA VAL A 10 18.30 -28.11 -7.54
C VAL A 10 18.33 -27.13 -8.73
N LEU A 11 17.75 -27.51 -9.86
CA LEU A 11 17.66 -26.63 -11.05
C LEU A 11 16.76 -25.40 -10.79
N MET A 12 15.62 -25.58 -10.15
CA MET A 12 14.75 -24.44 -9.76
C MET A 12 15.43 -23.51 -8.76
N SER A 13 16.11 -24.09 -7.75
CA SER A 13 16.88 -23.29 -6.79
C SER A 13 18.05 -22.55 -7.46
N ALA A 14 18.74 -23.19 -8.40
CA ALA A 14 19.81 -22.56 -9.18
C ALA A 14 19.29 -21.43 -10.08
N ILE A 15 18.15 -21.63 -10.75
CA ILE A 15 17.50 -20.58 -11.57
C ILE A 15 17.08 -19.39 -10.68
N PHE A 16 16.55 -19.66 -9.51
CA PHE A 16 16.16 -18.63 -8.54
C PHE A 16 17.38 -17.83 -8.04
N ILE A 17 18.48 -18.52 -7.72
CA ILE A 17 19.74 -17.88 -7.31
C ILE A 17 20.32 -17.05 -8.45
N VAL A 18 20.33 -17.56 -9.69
CA VAL A 18 20.79 -16.82 -10.87
C VAL A 18 19.94 -15.58 -11.12
N TYR A 19 18.62 -15.71 -10.99
CA TYR A 19 17.71 -14.58 -11.11
C TYR A 19 17.97 -13.50 -10.03
N MET A 20 18.19 -13.92 -8.78
CA MET A 20 18.53 -13.01 -7.66
C MET A 20 19.88 -12.32 -7.87
N VAL A 21 20.91 -13.05 -8.34
CA VAL A 21 22.22 -12.44 -8.65
C VAL A 21 22.12 -11.48 -9.82
N PHE A 22 21.28 -11.79 -10.82
CA PHE A 22 21.06 -10.93 -11.97
C PHE A 22 20.34 -9.63 -11.59
N THR A 23 19.27 -9.72 -10.81
CA THR A 23 18.54 -8.54 -10.31
C THR A 23 19.39 -7.68 -9.38
N SER A 24 20.18 -8.29 -8.49
CA SER A 24 21.13 -7.58 -7.61
C SER A 24 22.20 -6.83 -8.43
N ARG A 25 22.76 -7.43 -9.47
CA ARG A 25 23.73 -6.75 -10.35
C ARG A 25 23.12 -5.59 -11.15
N GLN A 26 21.89 -5.74 -11.61
CA GLN A 26 21.18 -4.67 -12.30
C GLN A 26 20.93 -3.48 -11.38
N GLN A 27 20.57 -3.74 -10.13
CA GLN A 27 20.37 -2.72 -9.09
C GLN A 27 21.67 -2.00 -8.73
N THR A 28 22.79 -2.73 -8.65
CA THR A 28 24.12 -2.12 -8.39
C THR A 28 24.58 -1.24 -9.56
N GLN A 29 24.40 -1.69 -10.82
CA GLN A 29 24.73 -0.89 -12.01
C GLN A 29 23.86 0.38 -12.10
N TYR A 30 22.58 0.29 -11.75
CA TYR A 30 21.69 1.44 -11.73
C TYR A 30 22.10 2.46 -10.66
N GLN A 31 22.51 1.99 -9.49
CA GLN A 31 23.03 2.86 -8.40
C GLN A 31 24.37 3.53 -8.78
N GLU A 32 25.25 2.83 -9.49
CA GLU A 32 26.48 3.43 -10.01
C GLU A 32 26.20 4.48 -11.09
N TYR A 33 25.22 4.25 -11.96
CA TYR A 33 24.77 5.22 -12.97
C TYR A 33 24.19 6.47 -12.32
N LEU A 34 23.34 6.33 -11.28
CA LEU A 34 22.77 7.46 -10.55
C LEU A 34 23.86 8.30 -9.86
N LYS A 35 24.89 7.64 -9.26
CA LYS A 35 26.03 8.36 -8.66
C LYS A 35 26.83 9.13 -9.72
N GLN A 36 26.97 8.60 -10.92
CA GLN A 36 27.65 9.31 -12.02
C GLN A 36 26.84 10.53 -12.46
N VAL A 37 25.53 10.41 -12.61
CA VAL A 37 24.63 11.53 -12.98
C VAL A 37 24.66 12.63 -11.90
N GLN A 38 24.58 12.27 -10.63
CA GLN A 38 24.69 13.25 -9.53
C GLN A 38 26.04 13.94 -9.46
N ALA A 39 27.14 13.22 -9.75
CA ALA A 39 28.47 13.82 -9.82
C ALA A 39 28.59 14.78 -11.00
N GLU A 40 27.97 14.48 -12.15
CA GLU A 40 27.95 15.34 -13.33
C GLU A 40 27.10 16.61 -13.12
N GLU A 41 25.94 16.49 -12.43
CA GLU A 41 25.11 17.64 -12.02
C GLU A 41 25.87 18.57 -11.04
N GLN A 42 26.55 18.01 -10.05
CA GLN A 42 27.37 18.80 -9.11
C GLN A 42 28.54 19.50 -9.81
N LEU A 43 29.14 18.87 -10.81
CA LEU A 43 30.19 19.48 -11.64
C LEU A 43 29.65 20.65 -12.44
N LEU A 44 28.50 20.48 -13.09
CA LEU A 44 27.80 21.55 -13.84
C LEU A 44 27.38 22.72 -12.95
N GLU A 45 26.86 22.45 -11.75
CA GLU A 45 26.54 23.50 -10.78
C GLU A 45 27.80 24.25 -10.31
N SER A 46 28.92 23.54 -10.09
CA SER A 46 30.19 24.17 -9.67
C SER A 46 30.81 25.00 -10.80
N GLU A 47 30.70 24.56 -12.05
CA GLU A 47 31.15 25.33 -13.23
C GLU A 47 30.28 26.58 -13.46
N GLN A 48 28.96 26.49 -13.27
CA GLN A 48 28.07 27.63 -13.35
C GLN A 48 28.35 28.67 -12.25
N LYS A 49 28.64 28.23 -11.01
CA LYS A 49 29.06 29.10 -9.92
C LYS A 49 30.40 29.77 -10.19
N ALA A 50 31.36 29.01 -10.69
CA ALA A 50 32.68 29.57 -11.05
C ALA A 50 32.63 30.59 -12.21
N GLN A 51 31.76 30.36 -13.20
CA GLN A 51 31.48 31.32 -14.28
C GLN A 51 30.75 32.58 -13.79
N ALA A 52 29.83 32.43 -12.81
CA ALA A 52 29.15 33.55 -12.19
C ALA A 52 30.13 34.42 -11.35
N GLU A 53 31.07 33.78 -10.66
CA GLU A 53 32.13 34.47 -9.90
C GLU A 53 33.15 35.19 -10.81
N GLN A 54 33.56 34.57 -11.93
CA GLN A 54 34.46 35.21 -12.91
C GLN A 54 33.84 36.42 -13.61
N ASN A 55 32.52 36.38 -13.89
CA ASN A 55 31.81 37.53 -14.47
C ASN A 55 31.61 38.69 -13.50
N ASN A 56 31.71 38.46 -12.20
CA ASN A 56 31.63 39.52 -11.17
C ASN A 56 32.96 40.23 -10.91
N GLU A 57 34.12 39.66 -11.32
CA GLU A 57 35.44 40.29 -11.12
C GLU A 57 35.87 41.28 -12.23
N ALA A 58 35.08 41.38 -13.31
CA ALA A 58 35.52 42.13 -14.53
C ALA A 58 35.09 43.59 -14.60
N GLU A 59 34.33 44.17 -13.68
CA GLU A 59 34.00 45.60 -13.67
C GLU A 59 33.90 46.16 -12.25
N ALA A 60 35.00 46.66 -11.71
CA ALA A 60 34.99 47.51 -10.53
C ALA A 60 35.95 48.71 -10.68
N ASP A 61 35.43 49.81 -11.17
CA ASP A 61 35.91 51.14 -10.83
C ASP A 61 35.66 51.38 -9.31
N PRO A 62 36.49 52.15 -8.60
CA PRO A 62 36.39 52.30 -7.16
C PRO A 62 35.26 53.23 -6.75
N VAL A 63 34.02 52.71 -6.84
CA VAL A 63 32.84 53.30 -6.21
C VAL A 63 32.88 52.92 -4.72
N SER A 64 32.52 53.85 -3.81
CA SER A 64 32.47 53.53 -2.39
C SER A 64 31.58 52.33 -2.13
N ALA A 65 31.94 51.47 -1.14
CA ALA A 65 31.11 50.26 -0.87
C ALA A 65 29.65 50.62 -0.55
N GLU A 66 29.38 51.79 -0.02
CA GLU A 66 28.02 52.29 0.24
C GLU A 66 27.26 52.67 -1.08
N ASP A 67 27.94 53.30 -2.02
CA ASP A 67 27.30 53.65 -3.31
C ASP A 67 27.06 52.41 -4.17
N ALA A 68 27.95 51.43 -4.11
CA ALA A 68 27.78 50.15 -4.77
C ALA A 68 26.59 49.36 -4.18
N ALA A 69 26.48 49.34 -2.82
CA ALA A 69 25.34 48.72 -2.15
C ALA A 69 24.00 49.41 -2.44
N ALA A 70 23.99 50.76 -2.46
CA ALA A 70 22.80 51.52 -2.81
C ALA A 70 22.38 51.29 -4.27
N ALA A 71 23.32 51.24 -5.21
CA ALA A 71 23.05 50.93 -6.62
C ALA A 71 22.56 49.47 -6.84
N ALA A 72 23.11 48.52 -6.05
CA ALA A 72 22.63 47.13 -6.07
C ALA A 72 21.22 47.02 -5.50
N HIS A 73 20.91 47.70 -4.42
CA HIS A 73 19.59 47.78 -3.83
C HIS A 73 18.59 48.39 -4.80
N GLN A 74 18.92 49.54 -5.45
CA GLN A 74 18.07 50.18 -6.43
C GLN A 74 17.77 49.25 -7.62
N ARG A 75 18.76 48.53 -8.14
CA ARG A 75 18.55 47.51 -9.21
C ARG A 75 17.58 46.42 -8.80
N GLN A 76 17.66 45.95 -7.55
CA GLN A 76 16.71 44.96 -7.00
C GLN A 76 15.29 45.57 -6.91
N VAL A 77 15.15 46.78 -6.41
CA VAL A 77 13.86 47.52 -6.36
C VAL A 77 13.29 47.71 -7.74
N ASP A 78 14.09 48.09 -8.71
CA ASP A 78 13.66 48.28 -10.11
C ASP A 78 13.19 46.93 -10.74
N MET A 79 13.81 45.82 -10.36
CA MET A 79 13.50 44.50 -10.90
C MET A 79 12.29 43.87 -10.17
N PHE A 80 12.30 43.83 -8.85
CA PHE A 80 11.31 43.10 -8.06
C PHE A 80 10.22 43.99 -7.46
N GLY A 81 10.48 45.27 -7.27
CA GLY A 81 9.63 46.21 -6.56
C GLY A 81 10.01 46.30 -5.07
N GLU A 82 9.69 47.43 -4.46
CA GLU A 82 10.04 47.78 -3.09
C GLU A 82 9.46 46.77 -2.06
N GLY A 83 8.20 46.36 -2.27
CA GLY A 83 7.52 45.40 -1.38
C GLY A 83 8.23 44.04 -1.29
N LEU A 84 8.64 43.46 -2.44
CA LEU A 84 9.33 42.18 -2.48
C LEU A 84 10.77 42.26 -1.92
N VAL A 85 11.49 43.36 -2.23
CA VAL A 85 12.85 43.60 -1.68
C VAL A 85 12.80 43.74 -0.16
N ALA A 86 11.82 44.50 0.36
CA ALA A 86 11.61 44.64 1.80
C ALA A 86 11.22 43.29 2.45
N ALA A 87 10.37 42.49 1.79
CA ALA A 87 9.96 41.17 2.28
C ALA A 87 11.13 40.18 2.37
N LYS A 88 12.10 40.26 1.45
CA LYS A 88 13.30 39.40 1.47
C LYS A 88 14.25 39.72 2.62
N ALA A 89 14.23 40.97 3.12
CA ALA A 89 15.10 41.44 4.21
C ALA A 89 14.49 41.24 5.61
N ARG A 90 13.22 40.83 5.73
CA ARG A 90 12.56 40.61 7.03
C ARG A 90 13.09 39.38 7.73
N GLN A 91 12.97 39.34 9.05
CA GLN A 91 13.17 38.13 9.83
C GLN A 91 11.90 37.32 9.89
N ALA A 92 12.05 36.00 9.73
CA ALA A 92 10.94 35.07 9.84
C ALA A 92 10.48 34.88 11.29
N GLU A 93 9.19 34.81 11.51
CA GLU A 93 8.53 34.53 12.79
C GLU A 93 7.90 33.14 12.75
N GLN A 94 7.77 32.52 13.93
CA GLN A 94 7.05 31.26 14.08
C GLN A 94 5.70 31.51 14.76
N LEU A 95 4.67 30.85 14.28
CA LEU A 95 3.30 30.98 14.75
C LEU A 95 2.70 29.58 14.95
N THR A 96 1.84 29.41 15.93
CA THR A 96 1.26 28.09 16.27
C THR A 96 -0.25 28.16 16.38
N MET A 97 -0.95 27.29 15.67
CA MET A 97 -2.37 27.01 15.82
C MET A 97 -2.56 25.61 16.41
N GLN A 98 -3.58 25.43 17.25
CA GLN A 98 -3.78 24.14 17.92
C GLN A 98 -5.27 23.90 18.18
N ASN A 99 -5.74 22.67 17.88
CA ASN A 99 -7.02 22.15 18.34
C ASN A 99 -6.82 20.85 19.15
N ASP A 100 -7.90 20.10 19.43
CA ASP A 100 -7.83 18.84 20.18
C ASP A 100 -7.00 17.74 19.44
N TYR A 101 -6.82 17.83 18.12
CA TYR A 101 -6.23 16.80 17.26
C TYR A 101 -4.87 17.18 16.69
N LEU A 102 -4.67 18.47 16.38
CA LEU A 102 -3.49 18.98 15.65
C LEU A 102 -2.83 20.12 16.41
N THR A 103 -1.49 20.13 16.39
CA THR A 103 -0.68 21.30 16.64
C THR A 103 0.08 21.61 15.35
N VAL A 104 -0.16 22.78 14.77
CA VAL A 104 0.41 23.23 13.49
C VAL A 104 1.33 24.41 13.74
N GLU A 105 2.61 24.25 13.45
CA GLU A 105 3.65 25.29 13.54
C GLU A 105 3.90 25.86 12.13
N PHE A 106 3.80 27.19 12.01
CA PHE A 106 3.98 27.93 10.77
C PHE A 106 5.23 28.80 10.85
N THR A 107 5.84 29.07 9.70
CA THR A 107 6.83 30.12 9.54
C THR A 107 6.29 31.21 8.61
N THR A 108 6.63 32.47 8.88
CA THR A 108 6.33 33.57 7.94
C THR A 108 7.24 33.55 6.71
N GLN A 109 8.35 32.81 6.69
CA GLN A 109 9.11 32.51 5.48
C GLN A 109 8.28 31.62 4.55
N GLY A 110 7.90 32.14 3.40
CA GLY A 110 6.97 31.46 2.47
C GLY A 110 5.55 31.27 3.01
N ALA A 111 5.26 31.77 4.23
CA ALA A 111 3.98 31.59 4.93
C ALA A 111 3.51 30.14 4.97
N MET A 112 4.40 29.19 5.21
CA MET A 112 4.13 27.74 5.08
C MET A 112 4.02 27.03 6.43
N MET A 113 3.35 25.89 6.42
CA MET A 113 3.39 24.93 7.53
C MET A 113 4.78 24.29 7.60
N GLN A 114 5.39 24.36 8.77
CA GLN A 114 6.72 23.82 8.99
C GLN A 114 6.67 22.49 9.74
N LYS A 115 5.70 22.34 10.66
CA LYS A 115 5.55 21.12 11.45
C LYS A 115 4.11 20.89 11.82
N VAL A 116 3.64 19.66 11.73
CA VAL A 116 2.33 19.23 12.18
C VAL A 116 2.49 18.06 13.14
N THR A 117 1.97 18.21 14.36
CA THR A 117 2.01 17.17 15.39
C THR A 117 0.62 16.66 15.69
N LEU A 118 0.44 15.34 15.70
CA LEU A 118 -0.81 14.69 16.07
C LEU A 118 -0.93 14.55 17.60
N ALA A 119 -2.01 15.07 18.18
CA ALA A 119 -2.19 15.10 19.64
C ALA A 119 -2.44 13.69 20.23
N GLU A 120 -3.16 12.82 19.50
CA GLU A 120 -3.61 11.52 20.02
C GLU A 120 -2.61 10.38 19.77
N TYR A 121 -1.68 10.51 18.80
CA TYR A 121 -0.85 9.43 18.33
C TYR A 121 0.61 9.60 18.75
N THR A 122 1.25 8.45 19.07
CA THR A 122 2.67 8.38 19.44
C THR A 122 3.46 7.56 18.43
N LYS A 123 4.74 7.89 18.27
CA LYS A 123 5.68 7.08 17.49
C LYS A 123 5.85 5.71 18.16
N PHE A 124 6.03 4.65 17.38
CA PHE A 124 6.30 3.33 17.94
C PHE A 124 7.52 3.36 18.86
N ALA A 125 7.33 2.86 20.07
CA ALA A 125 8.37 2.57 21.04
C ALA A 125 7.95 1.38 21.91
N PRO A 126 8.87 0.69 22.59
CA PRO A 126 8.53 -0.34 23.56
C PRO A 126 7.53 0.17 24.60
N LYS A 127 6.73 -0.75 25.14
CA LYS A 127 5.71 -0.42 26.14
C LYS A 127 6.33 0.28 27.34
N GLY A 128 5.85 1.47 27.66
CA GLY A 128 6.38 2.34 28.74
C GLY A 128 7.31 3.44 28.26
N GLU A 129 7.77 3.44 27.02
CA GLU A 129 8.66 4.45 26.42
C GLU A 129 7.98 5.29 25.33
N ARG A 130 6.67 5.13 25.13
CA ARG A 130 5.84 5.78 24.09
C ARG A 130 5.51 7.22 24.47
N ASN A 131 6.47 8.11 24.37
CA ASN A 131 6.34 9.52 24.76
C ASN A 131 6.41 10.49 23.58
N GLN A 132 6.97 10.06 22.45
CA GLN A 132 7.18 10.91 21.29
C GLN A 132 5.92 10.95 20.42
N LYS A 133 5.36 12.13 20.21
CA LYS A 133 4.20 12.35 19.34
C LYS A 133 4.57 12.13 17.87
N ILE A 134 3.57 11.74 17.07
CA ILE A 134 3.70 11.68 15.60
C ILE A 134 3.87 13.09 15.06
N VAL A 135 4.92 13.28 14.26
CA VAL A 135 5.19 14.50 13.51
C VAL A 135 5.09 14.16 12.03
N LEU A 136 4.22 14.87 11.32
CA LEU A 136 3.95 14.59 9.90
C LEU A 136 4.85 15.40 8.95
N PHE A 137 5.23 16.64 9.34
CA PHE A 137 6.12 17.47 8.56
C PHE A 137 7.48 17.57 9.25
N ASP A 138 8.54 17.35 8.50
CA ASP A 138 9.90 17.55 8.96
C ASP A 138 10.29 19.02 8.74
N PRO A 139 10.58 19.80 9.82
CA PRO A 139 10.89 21.22 9.71
C PRO A 139 12.06 21.55 8.80
N GLU A 140 12.99 20.61 8.59
CA GLU A 140 14.18 20.80 7.76
C GLU A 140 13.91 20.58 6.27
N SER A 141 12.83 19.84 5.92
CA SER A 141 12.51 19.46 4.53
C SER A 141 11.12 19.88 4.08
N ALA A 142 10.26 20.34 5.00
CA ALA A 142 8.95 20.87 4.66
C ALA A 142 9.09 22.09 3.75
N TYR A 143 8.52 22.00 2.56
CA TYR A 143 8.64 23.05 1.56
C TYR A 143 7.29 23.24 0.86
N PHE A 144 6.88 24.49 0.78
CA PHE A 144 5.73 24.94 0.00
C PHE A 144 6.09 26.21 -0.74
N ASP A 145 5.83 26.24 -2.03
CA ASP A 145 6.10 27.39 -2.88
C ASP A 145 4.98 27.60 -3.87
N MET A 146 4.60 28.85 -4.07
CA MET A 146 3.73 29.27 -5.17
C MET A 146 4.53 30.10 -6.15
N GLU A 147 4.54 29.67 -7.40
CA GLU A 147 5.29 30.26 -8.51
C GLU A 147 4.35 31.02 -9.43
N PHE A 148 4.60 32.32 -9.61
CA PHE A 148 3.89 33.15 -10.60
C PHE A 148 4.80 34.22 -11.19
N TYR A 149 4.36 34.84 -12.28
CA TYR A 149 5.16 35.83 -12.98
C TYR A 149 4.51 37.21 -12.94
N LEU A 150 5.28 38.21 -12.61
CA LEU A 150 4.90 39.64 -12.64
C LEU A 150 5.49 40.33 -13.87
N LYS A 151 4.74 41.27 -14.43
CA LYS A 151 5.21 42.15 -15.51
C LYS A 151 5.87 43.37 -14.88
N ARG A 152 7.17 43.52 -15.05
CA ARG A 152 7.97 44.66 -14.57
C ARG A 152 8.87 45.16 -15.70
N ASN A 153 8.84 46.45 -15.98
CA ASN A 153 9.73 47.08 -16.97
C ASN A 153 9.87 46.31 -18.30
N LEU A 154 8.75 45.83 -18.86
CA LEU A 154 8.65 45.03 -20.10
C LEU A 154 9.29 43.61 -19.98
N LYS A 155 9.64 43.16 -18.77
CA LYS A 155 10.15 41.81 -18.49
C LYS A 155 9.17 41.03 -17.59
N ASN A 156 9.15 39.72 -17.75
CA ASN A 156 8.46 38.86 -16.81
C ASN A 156 9.43 38.48 -15.70
N VAL A 157 9.07 38.79 -14.48
CA VAL A 157 9.85 38.47 -13.28
C VAL A 157 9.17 37.33 -12.56
N LYS A 158 9.91 36.24 -12.36
CA LYS A 158 9.45 35.08 -11.59
C LYS A 158 9.44 35.41 -10.10
N VAL A 159 8.36 35.08 -9.42
CA VAL A 159 8.21 35.17 -7.98
C VAL A 159 7.97 33.78 -7.43
N ASN A 160 8.83 33.36 -6.53
CA ASN A 160 8.67 32.15 -5.71
C ASN A 160 8.35 32.61 -4.29
N THR A 161 7.17 32.31 -3.79
CA THR A 161 6.71 32.80 -2.47
C THR A 161 7.60 32.33 -1.32
N SER A 162 8.22 31.17 -1.45
CA SER A 162 9.15 30.60 -0.48
C SER A 162 10.38 31.48 -0.20
N GLU A 163 10.76 32.37 -1.14
CA GLU A 163 11.92 33.25 -0.99
C GLU A 163 11.64 34.49 -0.12
N TYR A 164 10.37 34.74 0.25
CA TYR A 164 9.96 35.98 0.91
C TYR A 164 9.35 35.72 2.28
N VAL A 165 9.58 36.67 3.21
CA VAL A 165 8.96 36.67 4.53
C VAL A 165 7.64 37.47 4.47
N PHE A 166 6.53 36.80 4.70
CA PHE A 166 5.20 37.39 4.79
C PHE A 166 5.02 38.19 6.07
N THR A 167 4.19 39.20 6.04
CA THR A 167 3.76 39.91 7.24
C THR A 167 2.55 39.19 7.84
N SER A 168 2.66 38.75 9.08
CA SER A 168 1.53 38.15 9.80
C SER A 168 0.58 39.22 10.33
N LYS A 169 -0.74 39.01 10.17
CA LYS A 169 -1.80 39.78 10.83
C LYS A 169 -2.18 39.19 12.19
N GLY A 170 -1.44 38.16 12.65
CA GLY A 170 -1.73 37.42 13.87
C GLY A 170 -2.80 36.35 13.70
N ILE A 171 -3.06 35.63 14.79
CA ILE A 171 -4.10 34.59 14.84
C ILE A 171 -5.35 35.17 15.50
N THR A 172 -6.45 35.20 14.77
CA THR A 172 -7.77 35.57 15.28
C THR A 172 -8.53 34.33 15.69
N ARG A 173 -9.25 34.41 16.82
CA ARG A 173 -10.08 33.30 17.34
C ARG A 173 -11.51 33.76 17.47
N GLY A 174 -12.44 32.96 16.95
CA GLY A 174 -13.88 33.26 17.04
C GLY A 174 -14.71 32.23 16.26
N GLU A 175 -15.96 32.08 16.59
CA GLU A 175 -16.91 31.19 15.92
C GLU A 175 -16.43 29.72 15.83
N GLY A 176 -15.74 29.21 16.87
CA GLY A 176 -15.25 27.83 16.89
C GLY A 176 -14.09 27.53 15.94
N LYS A 177 -13.36 28.56 15.53
CA LYS A 177 -12.19 28.44 14.61
C LYS A 177 -11.10 29.44 14.95
N GLN A 178 -9.88 29.09 14.55
CA GLN A 178 -8.71 29.95 14.55
C GLN A 178 -8.37 30.30 13.10
N THR A 179 -8.05 31.57 12.82
CA THR A 179 -7.65 32.01 11.49
C THR A 179 -6.33 32.73 11.57
N LEU A 180 -5.33 32.26 10.80
CA LEU A 180 -4.03 32.90 10.61
C LEU A 180 -3.99 33.52 9.23
N THR A 181 -3.77 34.82 9.17
CA THR A 181 -3.63 35.57 7.90
C THR A 181 -2.21 36.11 7.76
N MET A 182 -1.57 35.83 6.63
CA MET A 182 -0.23 36.32 6.29
C MET A 182 -0.26 36.93 4.88
N ALA A 183 0.39 38.05 4.69
CA ALA A 183 0.37 38.81 3.42
C ALA A 183 1.80 39.09 2.91
N LEU A 184 2.03 38.87 1.61
CA LEU A 184 3.21 39.27 0.87
C LEU A 184 2.87 40.48 0.01
N GLU A 185 3.34 41.64 0.41
CA GLU A 185 3.21 42.88 -0.37
C GLU A 185 4.13 42.84 -1.57
N VAL A 186 3.57 43.05 -2.76
CA VAL A 186 4.28 43.06 -4.05
C VAL A 186 4.50 44.49 -4.51
N SER A 187 3.50 45.33 -4.32
CA SER A 187 3.55 46.79 -4.54
C SER A 187 2.42 47.43 -3.73
N GLU A 188 2.39 48.78 -3.67
CA GLU A 188 1.38 49.52 -2.94
C GLU A 188 -0.03 49.08 -3.35
N GLY A 189 -0.81 48.55 -2.40
CA GLY A 189 -2.17 48.02 -2.64
C GLY A 189 -2.27 46.69 -3.39
N ALA A 190 -1.14 46.07 -3.76
CA ALA A 190 -1.11 44.79 -4.43
C ALA A 190 -0.32 43.76 -3.61
N TYR A 191 -1.02 42.69 -3.18
CA TYR A 191 -0.42 41.66 -2.31
C TYR A 191 -1.04 40.26 -2.54
N VAL A 192 -0.27 39.24 -2.16
CA VAL A 192 -0.75 37.84 -2.03
C VAL A 192 -1.08 37.63 -0.56
N GLU A 193 -2.29 37.15 -0.27
CA GLU A 193 -2.71 36.83 1.09
C GLU A 193 -2.93 35.32 1.23
N TYR A 194 -2.30 34.73 2.25
CA TYR A 194 -2.50 33.36 2.67
C TYR A 194 -3.32 33.35 3.97
N GLU A 195 -4.42 32.63 3.96
CA GLU A 195 -5.33 32.48 5.09
C GLU A 195 -5.48 31.01 5.44
N TYR A 196 -5.05 30.64 6.64
CA TYR A 196 -5.20 29.30 7.20
C TYR A 196 -6.29 29.31 8.25
N VAL A 197 -7.21 28.33 8.17
CA VAL A 197 -8.32 28.19 9.12
C VAL A 197 -8.28 26.81 9.75
N LEU A 198 -8.15 26.75 11.08
CA LEU A 198 -8.22 25.55 11.89
C LEU A 198 -9.48 25.58 12.75
N TYR A 199 -10.27 24.51 12.73
CA TYR A 199 -11.52 24.42 13.48
C TYR A 199 -11.28 23.88 14.89
N ASP A 200 -11.84 24.54 15.90
CA ASP A 200 -11.76 24.16 17.32
C ASP A 200 -12.97 23.27 17.73
N GLU A 201 -14.11 23.40 17.04
CA GLU A 201 -15.29 22.59 17.31
C GLU A 201 -15.13 21.18 16.71
N LYS A 202 -15.58 20.17 17.47
CA LYS A 202 -15.60 18.79 17.00
C LYS A 202 -16.50 18.64 15.78
N ASN A 203 -15.89 18.40 14.65
CA ASN A 203 -16.56 18.14 13.39
C ASN A 203 -15.84 17.02 12.66
N PRO A 204 -16.40 15.81 12.58
CA PRO A 204 -15.74 14.66 11.95
C PRO A 204 -15.20 14.91 10.54
N ALA A 205 -15.80 15.88 9.80
CA ALA A 205 -15.34 16.28 8.49
C ALA A 205 -14.13 17.24 8.52
N ARG A 206 -13.80 17.82 9.68
CA ARG A 206 -12.81 18.89 9.84
C ARG A 206 -11.79 18.67 10.98
N ASP A 207 -11.94 17.62 11.77
CA ASP A 207 -11.12 17.36 12.97
C ASP A 207 -9.60 17.33 12.65
N TYR A 208 -9.22 16.82 11.49
CA TYR A 208 -7.84 16.71 11.00
C TYR A 208 -7.58 17.57 9.75
N MET A 209 -8.40 18.60 9.53
CA MET A 209 -8.36 19.44 8.34
C MET A 209 -7.94 20.85 8.67
N LEU A 210 -7.21 21.44 7.74
CA LEU A 210 -6.86 22.85 7.71
C LEU A 210 -7.34 23.43 6.38
N ASP A 211 -8.20 24.46 6.39
CA ASP A 211 -8.51 25.15 5.16
C ASP A 211 -7.39 26.15 4.86
N PHE A 212 -7.01 26.25 3.59
CA PHE A 212 -5.97 27.12 3.10
C PHE A 212 -6.46 27.92 1.89
N ASN A 213 -6.63 29.22 2.08
CA ASN A 213 -7.11 30.11 1.06
C ASN A 213 -5.98 31.06 0.60
N VAL A 214 -5.83 31.20 -0.70
CA VAL A 214 -4.90 32.16 -1.31
C VAL A 214 -5.73 33.25 -1.99
N LYS A 215 -5.42 34.51 -1.74
CA LYS A 215 -6.10 35.66 -2.39
C LYS A 215 -5.09 36.54 -3.11
N PHE A 216 -5.41 36.92 -4.31
CA PHE A 216 -4.67 37.87 -5.14
C PHE A 216 -5.35 39.24 -5.10
N VAL A 217 -4.86 40.14 -4.27
CA VAL A 217 -5.43 41.46 -4.10
C VAL A 217 -4.64 42.50 -4.93
N GLY A 218 -5.29 43.19 -5.84
CA GLY A 218 -4.66 44.23 -6.67
C GLY A 218 -3.59 43.74 -7.64
N LEU A 219 -3.38 42.42 -7.79
CA LEU A 219 -2.30 41.85 -8.59
C LEU A 219 -2.63 41.73 -10.09
N SER A 220 -3.90 41.62 -10.47
CA SER A 220 -4.31 41.39 -11.88
C SER A 220 -3.65 42.31 -12.89
N PRO A 221 -3.49 43.63 -12.65
CA PRO A 221 -2.86 44.55 -13.63
C PRO A 221 -1.35 44.32 -13.80
N ILE A 222 -0.69 43.76 -12.81
CA ILE A 222 0.78 43.54 -12.78
C ILE A 222 1.19 42.09 -12.97
N MET A 223 0.26 41.15 -12.96
CA MET A 223 0.54 39.74 -13.32
C MET A 223 0.91 39.66 -14.81
N ALA A 224 1.92 38.85 -15.12
CA ALA A 224 2.26 38.52 -16.49
C ALA A 224 1.16 37.66 -17.14
N GLN A 225 1.12 37.65 -18.46
CA GLN A 225 0.24 36.75 -19.18
C GLN A 225 0.73 35.31 -18.96
N GLN A 226 0.00 34.55 -18.21
CA GLN A 226 0.28 33.13 -17.87
C GLN A 226 -1.04 32.37 -17.85
N SER A 227 -0.99 31.07 -18.14
CA SER A 227 -2.15 30.16 -18.10
C SER A 227 -2.28 29.43 -16.77
N THR A 228 -1.19 29.33 -16.02
CA THR A 228 -1.15 28.60 -14.75
C THR A 228 -0.29 29.31 -13.73
N VAL A 229 -0.61 29.13 -12.45
CA VAL A 229 0.22 29.40 -11.28
C VAL A 229 0.74 28.06 -10.78
N GLY A 230 2.05 27.94 -10.61
CA GLY A 230 2.71 26.73 -10.13
C GLY A 230 2.62 26.62 -8.61
N LEU A 231 2.46 25.40 -8.13
CA LEU A 231 2.55 25.03 -6.72
C LEU A 231 3.57 23.92 -6.57
N THR A 232 4.50 24.05 -5.64
CA THR A 232 5.42 22.96 -5.26
C THR A 232 5.22 22.64 -3.80
N TRP A 233 4.96 21.38 -3.51
CA TRP A 233 4.79 20.87 -2.16
C TRP A 233 5.72 19.67 -1.96
N SER A 234 6.61 19.76 -0.97
CA SER A 234 7.58 18.71 -0.68
C SER A 234 7.70 18.50 0.82
N ASN A 235 7.99 17.26 1.20
CA ASN A 235 8.24 16.91 2.58
C ASN A 235 8.99 15.58 2.68
N ARG A 236 9.80 15.43 3.69
CA ARG A 236 10.41 14.16 4.09
C ARG A 236 9.67 13.61 5.31
N THR A 237 9.17 12.37 5.20
CA THR A 237 8.38 11.75 6.26
C THR A 237 9.24 10.89 7.18
N TYR A 238 8.97 10.96 8.49
CA TYR A 238 9.66 10.15 9.50
C TYR A 238 9.20 8.70 9.44
N GLN A 239 10.09 7.77 9.82
CA GLN A 239 9.70 6.42 10.19
C GLN A 239 8.94 6.46 11.50
N ASN A 240 7.70 5.99 11.50
CA ASN A 240 6.79 6.01 12.66
C ASN A 240 6.60 4.63 13.28
N GLU A 241 6.79 3.56 12.50
CA GLU A 241 6.52 2.19 12.90
C GLU A 241 7.81 1.38 13.16
N ARG A 242 7.66 0.24 13.80
CA ARG A 242 8.78 -0.63 14.20
C ARG A 242 9.61 -1.12 13.02
N SER A 243 8.95 -1.56 11.96
CA SER A 243 9.61 -2.13 10.78
C SER A 243 9.62 -1.14 9.62
N PHE A 244 10.80 -0.67 9.24
CA PHE A 244 10.98 0.13 8.03
C PHE A 244 10.39 -0.57 6.80
N LYS A 245 10.68 -1.86 6.62
CA LYS A 245 10.22 -2.66 5.49
C LYS A 245 8.69 -2.78 5.44
N ALA A 246 8.05 -3.04 6.59
CA ALA A 246 6.60 -3.16 6.67
C ALA A 246 5.91 -1.80 6.43
N GLU A 247 6.41 -0.72 7.02
CA GLU A 247 5.87 0.62 6.83
C GLU A 247 6.06 1.08 5.38
N ASN A 248 7.25 0.83 4.77
CA ASN A 248 7.54 1.20 3.39
C ASN A 248 6.61 0.51 2.37
N MET A 249 6.14 -0.71 2.66
CA MET A 249 5.20 -1.44 1.80
C MET A 249 3.88 -0.69 1.59
N TYR A 250 3.50 0.19 2.52
CA TYR A 250 2.25 0.98 2.47
C TYR A 250 2.51 2.47 2.29
N THR A 251 3.78 2.88 2.21
CA THR A 251 4.20 4.27 2.10
C THR A 251 4.43 4.65 0.65
N THR A 252 3.63 5.59 0.12
CA THR A 252 3.68 6.03 -1.28
C THR A 252 3.11 7.43 -1.45
N LEU A 253 3.25 8.02 -2.64
CA LEU A 253 2.47 9.15 -3.09
C LEU A 253 1.22 8.64 -3.77
N SER A 254 0.06 9.14 -3.33
CA SER A 254 -1.25 8.80 -3.88
C SER A 254 -1.91 10.06 -4.44
N TYR A 255 -2.73 9.91 -5.48
CA TYR A 255 -3.49 11.01 -6.07
C TYR A 255 -4.83 10.52 -6.59
N ARG A 256 -5.78 11.45 -6.78
CA ARG A 256 -7.09 11.17 -7.34
C ARG A 256 -7.35 12.01 -8.57
N LEU A 257 -7.78 11.34 -9.64
CA LEU A 257 -8.30 11.99 -10.83
C LEU A 257 -9.80 12.29 -10.64
N PRO A 258 -10.30 13.47 -11.06
CA PRO A 258 -11.68 13.91 -10.76
C PRO A 258 -12.77 12.98 -11.29
N GLU A 259 -12.53 12.34 -12.44
CA GLU A 259 -13.50 11.46 -13.11
C GLU A 259 -13.43 10.00 -12.64
N GLU A 260 -12.49 9.64 -11.76
CA GLU A 260 -12.28 8.26 -11.32
C GLU A 260 -12.82 8.03 -9.91
N ASP A 261 -13.44 6.85 -9.72
CA ASP A 261 -13.96 6.39 -8.43
C ASP A 261 -12.89 5.67 -7.57
N ASP A 262 -11.61 5.71 -7.98
CA ASP A 262 -10.51 5.08 -7.25
C ASP A 262 -9.33 6.06 -7.08
N VAL A 263 -8.37 5.67 -6.29
CA VAL A 263 -7.14 6.41 -5.98
C VAL A 263 -5.98 5.68 -6.62
N GLU A 264 -5.17 6.43 -7.33
CA GLU A 264 -3.95 5.93 -7.96
C GLU A 264 -2.76 6.10 -7.01
N ASP A 265 -1.88 5.11 -7.03
CA ASP A 265 -0.63 5.09 -6.27
C ASP A 265 0.57 5.17 -7.23
N LEU A 266 1.53 6.04 -6.94
CA LEU A 266 2.76 6.16 -7.72
C LEU A 266 3.66 4.90 -7.69
N GLY A 267 3.23 3.89 -6.95
CA GLY A 267 3.90 2.62 -6.75
C GLY A 267 4.39 2.43 -5.33
N MET A 268 4.65 1.17 -4.98
CA MET A 268 5.16 0.77 -3.66
C MET A 268 6.60 0.27 -3.80
N SER A 269 7.46 1.00 -4.51
CA SER A 269 8.84 0.58 -4.80
C SER A 269 9.79 0.95 -3.67
N GLU A 270 10.80 0.09 -3.46
CA GLU A 270 12.03 0.44 -2.76
C GLU A 270 12.88 1.20 -3.77
N GLY A 271 12.87 2.52 -3.75
CA GLY A 271 13.64 3.35 -4.68
C GLY A 271 12.94 4.64 -5.03
N GLU A 272 13.19 5.14 -6.21
CA GLU A 272 12.58 6.34 -6.77
C GLU A 272 11.41 5.97 -7.68
N ALA A 273 10.34 6.77 -7.61
CA ALA A 273 9.25 6.73 -8.59
C ALA A 273 8.82 8.16 -8.93
N SER A 274 8.46 8.36 -10.18
CA SER A 274 7.97 9.65 -10.69
C SER A 274 6.91 9.46 -11.74
N GLU A 275 5.97 10.40 -11.82
CA GLU A 275 4.89 10.42 -12.81
C GLU A 275 4.52 11.87 -13.17
N GLN A 276 4.30 12.10 -14.46
CA GLN A 276 3.86 13.39 -14.98
C GLN A 276 2.46 13.26 -15.56
N LEU A 277 1.51 13.93 -14.94
CA LEU A 277 0.11 13.93 -15.35
C LEU A 277 -0.22 15.23 -16.08
N GLN A 278 -0.76 15.12 -17.27
CA GLN A 278 -1.31 16.24 -18.05
C GLN A 278 -2.83 16.36 -17.88
N SER A 279 -3.45 15.51 -17.08
CA SER A 279 -4.85 15.52 -16.70
C SER A 279 -5.05 16.26 -15.38
N GLU A 280 -6.29 16.71 -15.15
CA GLU A 280 -6.66 17.32 -13.87
C GLU A 280 -6.49 16.34 -12.70
N VAL A 281 -6.06 16.87 -11.54
CA VAL A 281 -5.88 16.12 -10.30
C VAL A 281 -6.69 16.80 -9.21
N ASN A 282 -7.52 16.04 -8.49
CA ASN A 282 -8.36 16.58 -7.41
C ASN A 282 -7.56 16.81 -6.12
N TRP A 283 -6.77 15.83 -5.72
CA TRP A 283 -5.87 15.93 -4.58
C TRP A 283 -4.64 15.04 -4.74
N VAL A 284 -3.59 15.40 -4.00
CA VAL A 284 -2.32 14.65 -3.88
C VAL A 284 -2.07 14.37 -2.41
N ALA A 285 -1.64 13.14 -2.09
CA ALA A 285 -1.37 12.72 -0.72
C ALA A 285 -0.02 12.02 -0.56
N PHE A 286 0.73 12.42 0.46
CA PHE A 286 1.91 11.70 0.97
C PHE A 286 1.40 10.70 2.01
N ARG A 287 1.21 9.46 1.58
CA ARG A 287 0.64 8.40 2.39
C ARG A 287 1.72 7.56 3.07
N GLN A 288 1.62 7.39 4.37
CA GLN A 288 2.32 6.37 5.15
C GLN A 288 1.36 5.25 5.54
N GLN A 289 1.83 4.22 6.24
CA GLN A 289 1.01 3.07 6.64
C GLN A 289 -0.25 3.49 7.41
N PHE A 290 -0.09 4.35 8.42
CA PHE A 290 -1.19 4.74 9.32
C PHE A 290 -1.53 6.22 9.31
N PHE A 291 -0.77 7.05 8.62
CA PHE A 291 -0.95 8.49 8.59
C PHE A 291 -0.79 9.03 7.17
N SER A 292 -1.51 10.09 6.87
CA SER A 292 -1.41 10.76 5.57
C SER A 292 -1.44 12.27 5.72
N GLN A 293 -0.80 12.92 4.76
CA GLN A 293 -0.90 14.35 4.48
C GLN A 293 -1.48 14.46 3.08
N ALA A 294 -2.57 15.21 2.91
CA ALA A 294 -3.16 15.40 1.58
C ALA A 294 -3.42 16.87 1.30
N PHE A 295 -3.12 17.29 0.08
CA PHE A 295 -3.36 18.63 -0.42
C PHE A 295 -4.49 18.57 -1.46
N ILE A 296 -5.61 19.23 -1.18
CA ILE A 296 -6.89 19.09 -1.86
C ILE A 296 -7.26 20.44 -2.47
N ALA A 297 -7.52 20.48 -3.77
CA ALA A 297 -7.92 21.70 -4.48
C ALA A 297 -9.45 21.78 -4.65
N ALA A 298 -10.02 22.99 -4.53
CA ALA A 298 -11.43 23.21 -4.81
C ALA A 298 -11.77 23.08 -6.30
N ASP A 299 -10.86 23.57 -7.17
CA ASP A 299 -11.05 23.67 -8.62
C ASP A 299 -10.10 22.74 -9.40
N ASN A 300 -9.62 21.64 -8.78
CA ASN A 300 -8.62 20.73 -9.30
C ASN A 300 -7.30 21.40 -9.69
N PHE A 301 -6.23 20.64 -9.65
CA PHE A 301 -4.95 20.99 -10.25
C PHE A 301 -5.01 20.68 -11.75
N ALA A 302 -4.52 21.57 -12.59
CA ALA A 302 -4.54 21.41 -14.05
C ALA A 302 -3.57 20.33 -14.56
N TYR A 303 -2.50 20.10 -13.81
CA TYR A 303 -1.49 19.06 -14.05
C TYR A 303 -0.79 18.70 -12.76
N GLY A 304 -0.06 17.55 -12.75
CA GLY A 304 0.79 17.12 -11.65
C GLY A 304 2.09 16.49 -12.12
N ASP A 305 3.23 16.92 -11.54
CA ASP A 305 4.53 16.26 -11.67
C ASP A 305 4.92 15.78 -10.26
N MET A 306 4.87 14.48 -10.06
CA MET A 306 4.92 13.84 -8.75
C MET A 306 6.10 12.90 -8.69
N LYS A 307 6.82 12.91 -7.59
CA LYS A 307 7.94 12.01 -7.35
C LYS A 307 8.13 11.70 -5.88
N PHE A 308 8.72 10.56 -5.60
CA PHE A 308 9.28 10.26 -4.29
C PHE A 308 10.60 9.51 -4.43
N ASN A 309 11.42 9.62 -3.40
CA ASN A 309 12.62 8.82 -3.20
C ASN A 309 12.55 8.12 -1.83
N THR A 310 12.83 6.80 -1.79
CA THR A 310 12.84 6.03 -0.55
C THR A 310 14.17 6.25 0.16
N MET A 311 14.10 6.59 1.45
CA MET A 311 15.27 6.84 2.28
C MET A 311 15.92 5.54 2.73
N GLU A 312 17.17 5.60 3.17
CA GLU A 312 17.89 4.43 3.69
C GLU A 312 17.31 3.95 5.01
N SER A 313 17.21 2.62 5.17
CA SER A 313 16.78 2.01 6.44
C SER A 313 17.76 2.40 7.57
N GLY A 314 17.20 2.85 8.69
CA GLY A 314 17.98 3.35 9.83
C GLY A 314 18.29 4.84 9.80
N SER A 315 17.92 5.56 8.73
CA SER A 315 18.03 7.04 8.68
C SER A 315 17.03 7.77 9.60
N GLY A 316 15.99 7.06 10.05
CA GLY A 316 14.86 7.65 10.78
C GLY A 316 13.76 8.22 9.90
N TYR A 317 13.93 8.17 8.58
CA TYR A 317 13.00 8.65 7.57
C TYR A 317 12.50 7.53 6.68
N MET A 318 11.33 7.72 6.06
CA MET A 318 10.73 6.76 5.13
C MET A 318 10.95 7.17 3.68
N LYS A 319 10.37 8.31 3.28
CA LYS A 319 10.44 8.82 1.91
C LYS A 319 10.55 10.33 1.90
N GLU A 320 11.20 10.83 0.88
CA GLU A 320 11.18 12.23 0.48
C GLU A 320 10.23 12.38 -0.70
N TYR A 321 9.24 13.26 -0.56
CA TYR A 321 8.19 13.49 -1.54
C TYR A 321 8.32 14.88 -2.16
N SER A 322 7.95 14.99 -3.43
CA SER A 322 7.77 16.26 -4.11
C SER A 322 6.61 16.16 -5.09
N ALA A 323 5.69 17.10 -5.00
CA ALA A 323 4.58 17.26 -5.93
C ALA A 323 4.59 18.69 -6.47
N ARG A 324 4.78 18.83 -7.78
CA ARG A 324 4.63 20.10 -8.49
C ARG A 324 3.32 20.09 -9.26
N MET A 325 2.44 21.02 -8.95
CA MET A 325 1.09 21.10 -9.46
C MET A 325 0.85 22.46 -10.09
N GLY A 326 -0.08 22.58 -11.02
CA GLY A 326 -0.47 23.84 -11.61
C GLY A 326 -1.93 24.17 -11.35
N MET A 327 -2.22 25.43 -11.03
CA MET A 327 -3.57 25.97 -10.92
C MET A 327 -3.89 26.79 -12.16
N ASN A 328 -5.06 26.58 -12.77
CA ASN A 328 -5.51 27.42 -13.88
C ASN A 328 -5.61 28.89 -13.46
N TYR A 329 -5.03 29.78 -14.25
CA TYR A 329 -5.04 31.21 -14.00
C TYR A 329 -5.65 32.00 -15.15
N THR A 330 -6.50 32.97 -14.83
CA THR A 330 -7.01 33.98 -15.72
C THR A 330 -6.92 35.37 -15.04
N PRO A 331 -6.96 36.49 -15.77
CA PRO A 331 -6.96 37.82 -15.14
C PRO A 331 -8.11 38.07 -14.16
N GLN A 332 -9.16 37.26 -14.19
CA GLN A 332 -10.31 37.28 -13.27
C GLN A 332 -10.13 36.41 -12.03
N THR A 333 -9.06 35.63 -11.96
CA THR A 333 -8.77 34.76 -10.80
C THR A 333 -8.42 35.65 -9.61
N GLU A 334 -9.27 35.65 -8.60
CA GLU A 334 -9.08 36.40 -7.35
C GLU A 334 -8.26 35.60 -6.30
N GLY A 335 -8.12 34.30 -6.51
CA GLY A 335 -7.39 33.41 -5.61
C GLY A 335 -7.78 31.94 -5.79
N TYR A 336 -7.34 31.12 -4.83
CA TYR A 336 -7.59 29.68 -4.82
C TYR A 336 -7.99 29.20 -3.41
N ARG A 337 -8.81 28.15 -3.36
CA ARG A 337 -9.21 27.50 -2.11
C ARG A 337 -8.69 26.07 -2.09
N PHE A 338 -8.09 25.72 -0.96
CA PHE A 338 -7.55 24.40 -0.70
C PHE A 338 -8.00 23.92 0.67
N SER A 339 -7.92 22.62 0.88
CA SER A 339 -7.93 22.02 2.21
C SER A 339 -6.73 21.07 2.34
N ILE A 340 -6.16 21.01 3.53
CA ILE A 340 -5.01 20.16 3.83
C ILE A 340 -5.44 19.17 4.91
N TYR A 341 -5.38 17.89 4.61
CA TYR A 341 -5.61 16.82 5.58
C TYR A 341 -4.28 16.42 6.22
N CYS A 342 -4.23 16.33 7.54
CA CYS A 342 -3.08 15.87 8.30
C CYS A 342 -3.57 14.92 9.40
N GLY A 343 -3.63 13.61 9.15
CA GLY A 343 -4.28 12.74 10.12
C GLY A 343 -4.10 11.25 9.89
N PRO A 344 -4.83 10.44 10.68
CA PRO A 344 -4.77 9.00 10.68
C PRO A 344 -5.50 8.38 9.48
N ASN A 345 -4.93 7.32 8.89
CA ASN A 345 -5.59 6.49 7.89
C ASN A 345 -6.66 5.61 8.53
N LYS A 346 -7.66 6.24 9.13
CA LYS A 346 -8.78 5.60 9.80
C LYS A 346 -10.04 5.72 8.96
N TYR A 347 -10.66 4.58 8.62
CA TYR A 347 -11.81 4.57 7.71
C TYR A 347 -12.94 5.50 8.18
N ALA A 348 -13.29 5.45 9.46
CA ALA A 348 -14.33 6.30 10.04
C ALA A 348 -14.00 7.81 10.06
N VAL A 349 -12.72 8.19 9.96
CA VAL A 349 -12.29 9.58 9.81
C VAL A 349 -12.33 9.99 8.35
N LEU A 350 -11.61 9.23 7.49
CA LEU A 350 -11.44 9.56 6.09
C LEU A 350 -12.76 9.56 5.30
N SER A 351 -13.72 8.69 5.66
CA SER A 351 -15.05 8.64 5.02
C SER A 351 -15.95 9.85 5.36
N ASN A 352 -15.56 10.68 6.33
CA ASN A 352 -16.27 11.91 6.66
C ASN A 352 -15.60 13.15 6.09
N VAL A 353 -14.36 13.04 5.58
CA VAL A 353 -13.64 14.18 4.99
C VAL A 353 -14.32 14.63 3.71
N VAL A 354 -14.57 15.94 3.61
CA VAL A 354 -15.15 16.56 2.43
C VAL A 354 -14.18 17.57 1.83
N GLY A 355 -14.26 17.77 0.53
CA GLY A 355 -13.47 18.75 -0.19
C GLY A 355 -13.79 20.20 0.23
N PRO A 356 -13.01 21.19 -0.28
CA PRO A 356 -13.25 22.60 0.02
C PRO A 356 -14.63 23.11 -0.46
N ASN A 357 -15.25 22.43 -1.42
CA ASN A 357 -16.60 22.71 -1.92
C ASN A 357 -17.71 21.93 -1.18
N GLY A 358 -17.37 21.09 -0.19
CA GLY A 358 -18.29 20.21 0.50
C GLY A 358 -18.62 18.93 -0.26
N ASP A 359 -17.90 18.63 -1.33
CA ASP A 359 -18.03 17.44 -2.16
C ASP A 359 -17.33 16.21 -1.53
N ASP A 360 -17.82 15.03 -1.90
CA ASP A 360 -17.18 13.76 -1.54
C ASP A 360 -15.94 13.54 -2.40
N ILE A 361 -14.79 13.49 -1.77
CA ILE A 361 -13.49 13.35 -2.42
C ILE A 361 -12.87 11.95 -2.25
N LEU A 362 -13.62 10.99 -1.74
CA LEU A 362 -13.25 9.57 -1.59
C LEU A 362 -11.93 9.36 -0.84
N MET A 363 -11.67 10.15 0.21
CA MET A 363 -10.43 10.06 0.99
C MET A 363 -10.24 8.70 1.67
N GLU A 364 -11.31 7.97 1.97
CA GLU A 364 -11.23 6.62 2.53
C GLU A 364 -10.58 5.59 1.58
N ARG A 365 -10.47 5.94 0.28
CA ARG A 365 -9.75 5.13 -0.72
C ARG A 365 -8.23 5.17 -0.56
N LEU A 366 -7.69 6.12 0.20
CA LEU A 366 -6.29 6.12 0.63
C LEU A 366 -5.91 4.84 1.38
N ILE A 367 -6.88 4.20 2.07
CA ILE A 367 -6.62 2.93 2.75
C ILE A 367 -6.64 1.80 1.71
N PRO A 368 -5.52 1.09 1.46
CA PRO A 368 -5.41 0.08 0.39
C PRO A 368 -6.09 -1.23 0.78
N LEU A 369 -7.42 -1.22 0.91
CA LEU A 369 -8.24 -2.37 1.30
C LEU A 369 -8.34 -3.47 0.23
N GLY A 370 -7.71 -3.28 -0.93
CA GLY A 370 -7.70 -4.22 -2.06
C GLY A 370 -8.69 -3.85 -3.16
N GLY A 371 -8.57 -4.54 -4.34
CA GLY A 371 -9.43 -4.28 -5.49
C GLY A 371 -10.93 -4.49 -5.21
N TRP A 372 -11.79 -4.25 -6.21
CA TRP A 372 -13.23 -4.12 -6.06
C TRP A 372 -13.91 -5.20 -5.18
N LEU A 373 -13.62 -6.49 -5.37
CA LEU A 373 -14.23 -7.58 -4.61
C LEU A 373 -13.70 -7.65 -3.17
N VAL A 374 -12.39 -7.51 -2.99
CA VAL A 374 -11.69 -7.58 -1.71
C VAL A 374 -12.01 -6.33 -0.89
N GLY A 375 -11.92 -5.15 -1.51
CA GLY A 375 -12.29 -3.88 -0.91
C GLY A 375 -13.77 -3.80 -0.52
N TRP A 376 -14.68 -4.32 -1.36
CA TRP A 376 -16.10 -4.44 -1.03
C TRP A 376 -16.31 -5.26 0.25
N PHE A 377 -15.67 -6.44 0.34
CA PHE A 377 -15.79 -7.31 1.51
C PHE A 377 -15.26 -6.63 2.78
N ASN A 378 -14.13 -5.94 2.68
CA ASN A 378 -13.56 -5.21 3.80
C ASN A 378 -14.46 -4.05 4.26
N ARG A 379 -14.93 -3.21 3.35
CA ARG A 379 -15.77 -2.04 3.67
C ARG A 379 -17.14 -2.40 4.21
N TRP A 380 -17.78 -3.43 3.66
CA TRP A 380 -19.18 -3.74 4.00
C TRP A 380 -19.34 -4.87 5.03
N ILE A 381 -18.33 -5.66 5.27
CA ILE A 381 -18.42 -6.80 6.22
C ILE A 381 -17.37 -6.67 7.33
N VAL A 382 -16.07 -6.59 6.99
CA VAL A 382 -15.01 -6.67 8.00
C VAL A 382 -15.02 -5.44 8.90
N ILE A 383 -14.95 -4.23 8.33
CA ILE A 383 -14.91 -2.97 9.09
C ILE A 383 -16.15 -2.80 9.96
N PRO A 384 -17.41 -2.93 9.44
CA PRO A 384 -18.60 -2.78 10.29
C PRO A 384 -18.68 -3.80 11.44
N VAL A 385 -18.30 -5.07 11.18
CA VAL A 385 -18.27 -6.09 12.23
C VAL A 385 -17.20 -5.78 13.26
N PHE A 386 -16.02 -5.33 12.82
CA PHE A 386 -14.92 -4.94 13.69
C PHE A 386 -15.30 -3.75 14.59
N ASP A 387 -15.87 -2.69 14.00
CA ASP A 387 -16.32 -1.50 14.72
C ASP A 387 -17.46 -1.80 15.70
N PHE A 388 -18.39 -2.68 15.32
CA PHE A 388 -19.45 -3.16 16.21
C PHE A 388 -18.86 -3.90 17.41
N LEU A 389 -17.97 -4.86 17.19
CA LEU A 389 -17.36 -5.64 18.28
C LEU A 389 -16.53 -4.77 19.22
N ARG A 390 -15.85 -3.76 18.70
CA ARG A 390 -15.02 -2.82 19.48
C ARG A 390 -15.84 -2.03 20.52
N GLN A 391 -17.12 -1.80 20.28
CA GLN A 391 -17.99 -1.10 21.24
C GLN A 391 -18.22 -1.90 22.53
N TYR A 392 -18.09 -3.24 22.45
CA TYR A 392 -18.38 -4.15 23.56
C TYR A 392 -17.12 -4.86 24.10
N ILE A 393 -16.07 -4.95 23.32
CA ILE A 393 -14.89 -5.75 23.61
C ILE A 393 -13.64 -4.88 23.52
N ALA A 394 -12.94 -4.72 24.65
CA ALA A 394 -11.72 -3.92 24.71
C ALA A 394 -10.48 -4.62 24.12
N SER A 395 -10.46 -5.97 24.09
CA SER A 395 -9.32 -6.73 23.60
C SER A 395 -9.41 -7.02 22.10
N PHE A 396 -8.53 -6.42 21.31
CA PHE A 396 -8.49 -6.61 19.86
C PHE A 396 -8.14 -8.03 19.45
N GLY A 397 -7.33 -8.75 20.21
CA GLY A 397 -7.07 -10.18 19.97
C GLY A 397 -8.33 -11.04 20.11
N ILE A 398 -9.22 -10.71 21.05
CA ILE A 398 -10.52 -11.39 21.19
C ILE A 398 -11.45 -10.99 20.03
N ILE A 399 -11.42 -9.74 19.57
CA ILE A 399 -12.18 -9.32 18.39
C ILE A 399 -11.74 -10.12 17.16
N ILE A 400 -10.43 -10.30 16.93
CA ILE A 400 -9.88 -11.12 15.83
C ILE A 400 -10.37 -12.56 15.93
N LEU A 401 -10.38 -13.15 17.15
CA LEU A 401 -10.90 -14.50 17.39
C LEU A 401 -12.37 -14.61 16.99
N ILE A 402 -13.20 -13.69 17.46
CA ILE A 402 -14.66 -13.69 17.18
C ILE A 402 -14.90 -13.46 15.68
N LEU A 403 -14.21 -12.48 15.08
CA LEU A 403 -14.27 -12.23 13.63
C LEU A 403 -13.93 -13.51 12.84
N THR A 404 -12.87 -14.23 13.25
CA THR A 404 -12.47 -15.49 12.63
C THR A 404 -13.57 -16.54 12.74
N ILE A 405 -14.22 -16.67 13.91
CA ILE A 405 -15.34 -17.61 14.12
C ILE A 405 -16.54 -17.21 13.23
N LEU A 406 -16.92 -15.94 13.20
CA LEU A 406 -18.03 -15.44 12.36
C LEU A 406 -17.79 -15.74 10.87
N VAL A 407 -16.58 -15.46 10.40
CA VAL A 407 -16.16 -15.76 9.03
C VAL A 407 -16.25 -17.26 8.74
N LYS A 408 -15.78 -18.13 9.68
CA LYS A 408 -15.88 -19.60 9.52
C LYS A 408 -17.33 -20.08 9.53
N LEU A 409 -18.19 -19.48 10.31
CA LEU A 409 -19.63 -19.77 10.31
C LEU A 409 -20.29 -19.36 8.98
N LEU A 410 -19.93 -18.21 8.44
CA LEU A 410 -20.43 -17.73 7.15
C LEU A 410 -20.09 -18.68 6.00
N ILE A 411 -18.86 -19.22 5.96
CA ILE A 411 -18.42 -20.14 4.91
C ILE A 411 -18.73 -21.61 5.24
N PHE A 412 -19.24 -21.91 6.43
CA PHE A 412 -19.49 -23.29 6.88
C PHE A 412 -20.38 -24.11 5.93
N PRO A 413 -21.51 -23.60 5.37
CA PRO A 413 -22.35 -24.38 4.46
C PRO A 413 -21.60 -24.89 3.22
N LEU A 414 -20.66 -24.06 2.72
CA LEU A 414 -19.82 -24.42 1.57
C LEU A 414 -18.72 -25.41 1.96
N THR A 415 -18.09 -25.18 3.10
CA THR A 415 -17.08 -26.08 3.67
C THR A 415 -17.67 -27.46 3.95
N TYR A 416 -18.89 -27.53 4.45
CA TYR A 416 -19.61 -28.79 4.69
C TYR A 416 -19.81 -29.59 3.40
N LYS A 417 -20.28 -28.96 2.32
CA LYS A 417 -20.46 -29.61 1.01
C LYS A 417 -19.14 -30.18 0.46
N SER A 418 -18.07 -29.41 0.61
CA SER A 418 -16.76 -29.85 0.17
C SER A 418 -16.21 -30.99 1.04
N TYR A 419 -16.40 -30.91 2.36
CA TYR A 419 -16.03 -32.01 3.24
C TYR A 419 -16.74 -33.31 2.86
N LEU A 420 -18.04 -33.27 2.53
CA LEU A 420 -18.78 -34.43 1.99
C LEU A 420 -18.12 -34.98 0.72
N SER A 421 -17.63 -34.12 -0.18
CA SER A 421 -16.89 -34.55 -1.37
C SER A 421 -15.58 -35.26 -1.01
N THR A 422 -14.83 -34.71 -0.05
CA THR A 422 -13.59 -35.32 0.46
C THR A 422 -13.87 -36.66 1.18
N ALA A 423 -14.96 -36.74 1.96
CA ALA A 423 -15.37 -37.98 2.60
C ALA A 423 -15.72 -39.07 1.56
N LYS A 424 -16.40 -38.71 0.47
CA LYS A 424 -16.64 -39.64 -0.66
C LYS A 424 -15.34 -40.12 -1.30
N MET A 425 -14.34 -39.25 -1.48
CA MET A 425 -13.01 -39.65 -1.98
C MET A 425 -12.33 -40.63 -1.03
N ARG A 426 -12.45 -40.44 0.29
CA ARG A 426 -11.90 -41.37 1.30
C ARG A 426 -12.57 -42.74 1.17
N VAL A 427 -13.88 -42.82 0.96
CA VAL A 427 -14.63 -44.08 0.82
C VAL A 427 -14.19 -44.86 -0.41
N ILE A 428 -13.86 -44.24 -1.53
CA ILE A 428 -13.38 -44.91 -2.74
C ILE A 428 -11.86 -45.13 -2.79
N LYS A 429 -11.14 -44.70 -1.75
CA LYS A 429 -9.67 -44.84 -1.70
C LYS A 429 -9.17 -46.25 -2.00
N PRO A 430 -9.78 -47.36 -1.46
CA PRO A 430 -9.37 -48.71 -1.80
C PRO A 430 -9.51 -49.01 -3.32
N GLU A 431 -10.57 -48.55 -3.95
CA GLU A 431 -10.79 -48.70 -5.43
C GLU A 431 -9.72 -47.91 -6.21
N MET A 432 -9.35 -46.72 -5.73
CA MET A 432 -8.29 -45.88 -6.32
C MET A 432 -6.92 -46.53 -6.17
N ASP A 433 -6.62 -47.09 -5.02
CA ASP A 433 -5.33 -47.77 -4.74
C ASP A 433 -5.20 -49.03 -5.61
N ALA A 434 -6.26 -49.82 -5.78
CA ALA A 434 -6.31 -50.94 -6.72
C ALA A 434 -6.04 -50.50 -8.17
N LEU A 435 -6.61 -49.37 -8.59
CA LEU A 435 -6.42 -48.82 -9.89
C LEU A 435 -4.96 -48.31 -10.09
N ASN A 436 -4.38 -47.71 -9.06
CA ASN A 436 -2.97 -47.31 -9.04
C ASN A 436 -2.01 -48.51 -9.17
N ALA A 437 -2.31 -49.63 -8.50
CA ALA A 437 -1.56 -50.85 -8.59
C ALA A 437 -1.69 -51.52 -9.98
N LYS A 438 -2.85 -51.43 -10.61
CA LYS A 438 -3.08 -51.96 -11.97
C LYS A 438 -2.25 -51.26 -13.04
N TYR A 439 -1.95 -49.98 -12.88
CA TYR A 439 -1.20 -49.15 -13.84
C TYR A 439 0.05 -48.52 -13.20
N PRO A 440 1.11 -49.31 -12.96
CA PRO A 440 2.33 -48.83 -12.27
C PRO A 440 3.26 -48.03 -13.23
N ARG A 441 3.15 -48.21 -14.55
CA ARG A 441 4.06 -47.65 -15.53
C ARG A 441 3.62 -46.22 -15.96
N GLN A 442 4.60 -45.38 -16.22
CA GLN A 442 4.36 -44.01 -16.67
C GLN A 442 3.72 -43.95 -18.06
N GLU A 443 3.93 -44.99 -18.90
CA GLU A 443 3.34 -45.14 -20.22
C GLU A 443 1.80 -45.32 -20.16
N ASP A 444 1.28 -45.85 -19.06
CA ASP A 444 -0.15 -46.09 -18.83
C ASP A 444 -0.83 -44.90 -18.11
N ALA A 445 -0.15 -43.78 -17.89
CA ALA A 445 -0.67 -42.65 -17.12
C ALA A 445 -1.99 -42.12 -17.69
N MET A 446 -2.16 -42.07 -18.99
CA MET A 446 -3.38 -41.62 -19.66
C MET A 446 -4.56 -42.57 -19.41
N LYS A 447 -4.32 -43.90 -19.51
CA LYS A 447 -5.38 -44.92 -19.25
C LYS A 447 -5.76 -44.89 -17.77
N LYS A 448 -4.75 -44.77 -16.88
CA LYS A 448 -4.98 -44.61 -15.45
C LYS A 448 -5.86 -43.40 -15.15
N GLN A 449 -5.56 -42.24 -15.76
CA GLN A 449 -6.33 -41.01 -15.58
C GLN A 449 -7.78 -41.16 -16.09
N GLN A 450 -7.96 -41.80 -17.25
CA GLN A 450 -9.31 -42.09 -17.81
C GLN A 450 -10.12 -43.01 -16.88
N GLU A 451 -9.55 -44.12 -16.41
CA GLU A 451 -10.24 -45.04 -15.48
C GLU A 451 -10.53 -44.38 -14.13
N MET A 452 -9.62 -43.53 -13.64
CA MET A 452 -9.79 -42.71 -12.42
C MET A 452 -10.98 -41.74 -12.58
N MET A 453 -11.05 -41.01 -13.69
CA MET A 453 -12.19 -40.11 -14.00
C MET A 453 -13.51 -40.88 -14.16
N ALA A 454 -13.47 -42.08 -14.76
CA ALA A 454 -14.62 -42.95 -14.84
C ALA A 454 -15.10 -43.46 -13.48
N LEU A 455 -14.17 -43.76 -12.56
CA LEU A 455 -14.45 -44.13 -11.17
C LEU A 455 -15.11 -42.96 -10.43
N TYR A 456 -14.58 -41.74 -10.51
CA TYR A 456 -15.18 -40.55 -9.90
C TYR A 456 -16.59 -40.29 -10.43
N LYS A 457 -16.78 -40.40 -11.72
CA LYS A 457 -18.08 -40.23 -12.35
C LYS A 457 -19.08 -41.29 -11.86
N LYS A 458 -18.69 -42.57 -11.80
CA LYS A 458 -19.52 -43.65 -11.28
C LYS A 458 -19.91 -43.46 -9.82
N ALA A 459 -18.99 -42.94 -9.02
CA ALA A 459 -19.21 -42.65 -7.60
C ALA A 459 -19.98 -41.34 -7.35
N GLY A 460 -20.24 -40.52 -8.38
CA GLY A 460 -20.90 -39.22 -8.24
C GLY A 460 -20.05 -38.23 -7.48
N ILE A 461 -18.72 -38.29 -7.67
CA ILE A 461 -17.74 -37.42 -7.04
C ILE A 461 -17.23 -36.40 -8.05
N SER A 462 -17.19 -35.12 -7.66
CA SER A 462 -16.46 -34.12 -8.41
C SER A 462 -15.01 -34.09 -7.93
N PRO A 463 -14.01 -34.31 -8.79
CA PRO A 463 -12.62 -34.23 -8.41
C PRO A 463 -12.20 -32.82 -7.90
N MET A 464 -12.92 -31.78 -8.33
CA MET A 464 -12.74 -30.40 -7.85
C MET A 464 -13.50 -30.08 -6.56
N GLY A 465 -14.37 -30.98 -6.08
CA GLY A 465 -15.16 -30.74 -4.86
C GLY A 465 -14.32 -30.57 -3.60
N GLY A 466 -13.15 -31.19 -3.54
CA GLY A 466 -12.23 -31.11 -2.41
C GLY A 466 -11.46 -29.77 -2.33
N CYS A 467 -11.21 -29.09 -3.45
CA CYS A 467 -10.49 -27.81 -3.47
C CYS A 467 -11.42 -26.58 -3.46
N LEU A 468 -12.73 -26.78 -3.61
CA LEU A 468 -13.70 -25.69 -3.64
C LEU A 468 -13.67 -24.76 -2.42
N PRO A 469 -13.49 -25.25 -1.15
CA PRO A 469 -13.33 -24.34 -0.01
C PRO A 469 -12.12 -23.43 -0.13
N MET A 470 -11.01 -23.96 -0.61
CA MET A 470 -9.78 -23.19 -0.79
C MET A 470 -10.01 -22.03 -1.78
N LEU A 471 -10.69 -22.28 -2.89
CA LEU A 471 -11.01 -21.25 -3.90
C LEU A 471 -11.95 -20.16 -3.34
N ILE A 472 -12.92 -20.55 -2.51
CA ILE A 472 -13.86 -19.60 -1.89
C ILE A 472 -13.18 -18.84 -0.74
N GLN A 473 -12.26 -19.48 -0.04
CA GLN A 473 -11.53 -18.87 1.06
C GLN A 473 -10.47 -17.87 0.56
N LEU A 474 -9.98 -17.98 -0.68
CA LEU A 474 -8.95 -17.09 -1.22
C LEU A 474 -9.34 -15.61 -1.19
N PRO A 475 -10.50 -15.16 -1.73
CA PRO A 475 -10.88 -13.73 -1.69
C PRO A 475 -10.98 -13.21 -0.26
N LEU A 476 -11.52 -14.02 0.66
CA LEU A 476 -11.65 -13.68 2.06
C LEU A 476 -10.29 -13.56 2.75
N LEU A 477 -9.41 -14.49 2.44
CA LEU A 477 -8.04 -14.48 2.92
C LEU A 477 -7.30 -13.21 2.45
N TRP A 478 -7.44 -12.86 1.17
CA TRP A 478 -6.90 -11.64 0.61
C TRP A 478 -7.49 -10.38 1.25
N ALA A 479 -8.79 -10.41 1.58
CA ALA A 479 -9.43 -9.29 2.25
C ALA A 479 -8.80 -9.02 3.62
N LEU A 480 -8.65 -10.04 4.44
CA LEU A 480 -8.04 -9.89 5.76
C LEU A 480 -6.53 -9.65 5.69
N PHE A 481 -5.84 -10.21 4.69
CA PHE A 481 -4.44 -9.92 4.42
C PHE A 481 -4.21 -8.43 4.09
N ARG A 482 -5.16 -7.80 3.37
CA ARG A 482 -5.12 -6.37 3.09
C ARG A 482 -5.58 -5.52 4.28
N PHE A 483 -6.50 -6.01 5.10
CA PHE A 483 -7.09 -5.25 6.22
C PHE A 483 -6.14 -5.14 7.42
N PHE A 484 -5.59 -6.26 7.92
CA PHE A 484 -4.85 -6.25 9.19
C PHE A 484 -3.63 -5.33 9.22
N PRO A 485 -2.76 -5.28 8.20
CA PRO A 485 -1.58 -4.42 8.24
C PRO A 485 -1.88 -2.91 8.13
N VAL A 486 -3.06 -2.53 7.63
CA VAL A 486 -3.45 -1.12 7.44
C VAL A 486 -4.51 -0.64 8.41
N SER A 487 -4.98 -1.51 9.30
CA SER A 487 -5.95 -1.14 10.36
C SER A 487 -5.24 -0.41 11.49
N ILE A 488 -5.40 0.90 11.53
CA ILE A 488 -4.82 1.75 12.59
C ILE A 488 -5.40 1.40 13.98
N GLU A 489 -6.57 0.79 14.04
CA GLU A 489 -7.20 0.33 15.28
C GLU A 489 -6.38 -0.75 16.00
N LEU A 490 -5.57 -1.50 15.25
CA LEU A 490 -4.69 -2.55 15.81
C LEU A 490 -3.34 -1.98 16.27
N ARG A 491 -3.02 -0.76 15.88
CA ARG A 491 -1.77 -0.11 16.21
C ARG A 491 -1.65 0.09 17.72
N GLU A 492 -0.51 -0.33 18.27
CA GLU A 492 -0.21 -0.27 19.71
C GLU A 492 -1.17 -1.08 20.61
N GLN A 493 -1.94 -2.02 20.04
CA GLN A 493 -2.84 -2.89 20.81
C GLN A 493 -2.14 -4.19 21.20
N PRO A 494 -1.90 -4.41 22.50
CA PRO A 494 -1.23 -5.62 22.94
C PRO A 494 -2.16 -6.83 22.98
N PHE A 495 -1.61 -8.02 22.71
CA PHE A 495 -2.32 -9.28 22.92
C PHE A 495 -1.36 -10.44 23.20
N LEU A 496 -1.58 -11.15 24.30
CA LEU A 496 -0.69 -12.21 24.82
C LEU A 496 0.74 -11.67 25.00
N TRP A 497 1.69 -12.13 24.20
CA TRP A 497 3.10 -11.70 24.24
C TRP A 497 3.42 -10.60 23.23
N ALA A 498 2.52 -10.31 22.29
CA ALA A 498 2.72 -9.23 21.33
C ALA A 498 2.35 -7.88 21.96
N ASP A 499 3.26 -6.92 21.86
CA ASP A 499 3.05 -5.53 22.33
C ASP A 499 2.21 -4.72 21.38
N ASP A 500 2.11 -5.17 20.12
CA ASP A 500 1.41 -4.47 19.04
C ASP A 500 0.92 -5.47 17.99
N LEU A 501 -0.41 -5.49 17.76
CA LEU A 501 -1.02 -6.37 16.75
C LEU A 501 -0.82 -5.89 15.32
N SER A 502 -0.49 -4.63 15.10
CA SER A 502 -0.22 -4.08 13.77
C SER A 502 1.20 -4.35 13.27
N SER A 503 2.13 -4.61 14.20
CA SER A 503 3.54 -4.90 13.94
C SER A 503 3.86 -6.39 14.20
N TYR A 504 5.07 -6.81 13.88
CA TYR A 504 5.53 -8.15 14.22
C TYR A 504 5.77 -8.30 15.73
N ASP A 505 5.52 -9.50 16.28
CA ASP A 505 5.91 -9.87 17.63
C ASP A 505 7.36 -10.39 17.62
N SER A 506 8.21 -9.95 18.56
CA SER A 506 9.56 -10.47 18.69
C SER A 506 9.74 -11.06 20.08
N VAL A 507 9.87 -12.39 20.14
CA VAL A 507 10.19 -13.09 21.38
C VAL A 507 11.70 -13.30 21.54
N LEU A 508 12.47 -13.16 20.46
CA LEU A 508 13.92 -13.25 20.42
C LEU A 508 14.47 -12.32 19.34
N ASN A 509 15.31 -11.37 19.75
CA ASN A 509 16.08 -10.55 18.84
C ASN A 509 17.45 -11.21 18.60
N LEU A 510 17.81 -11.37 17.33
CA LEU A 510 19.08 -11.94 16.93
C LEU A 510 20.15 -10.84 16.85
N PRO A 511 21.41 -11.12 17.23
CA PRO A 511 22.50 -10.14 17.10
C PRO A 511 23.01 -9.98 15.65
N PHE A 512 22.39 -10.66 14.69
CA PHE A 512 22.69 -10.63 13.26
C PHE A 512 21.40 -10.75 12.46
N SER A 513 21.39 -10.23 11.24
CA SER A 513 20.27 -10.36 10.32
C SER A 513 20.45 -11.56 9.40
N ILE A 514 19.45 -12.44 9.37
CA ILE A 514 19.39 -13.59 8.44
C ILE A 514 18.78 -13.09 7.12
N PRO A 515 19.44 -13.27 5.98
CA PRO A 515 18.89 -12.86 4.68
C PRO A 515 17.47 -13.41 4.47
N PHE A 516 16.53 -12.52 4.09
CA PHE A 516 15.10 -12.79 3.88
C PHE A 516 14.26 -13.12 5.13
N TYR A 517 14.88 -13.37 6.28
CA TYR A 517 14.19 -13.70 7.53
C TYR A 517 14.14 -12.50 8.50
N GLY A 518 15.22 -11.72 8.56
CA GLY A 518 15.37 -10.60 9.48
C GLY A 518 16.25 -10.91 10.69
N ASP A 519 16.16 -10.05 11.69
CA ASP A 519 16.95 -10.05 12.92
C ASP A 519 16.14 -10.45 14.17
N HIS A 520 14.94 -11.00 13.98
CA HIS A 520 14.04 -11.36 15.06
C HIS A 520 13.28 -12.66 14.78
N VAL A 521 12.65 -13.21 15.82
CA VAL A 521 11.78 -14.39 15.73
C VAL A 521 10.38 -14.01 16.21
N SER A 522 9.41 -14.02 15.28
CA SER A 522 8.00 -13.88 15.59
C SER A 522 7.41 -15.23 16.06
N LEU A 523 6.89 -15.27 17.27
CA LEU A 523 6.27 -16.48 17.81
C LEU A 523 4.92 -16.77 17.17
N PHE A 524 4.10 -15.75 16.87
CA PHE A 524 2.86 -15.94 16.13
C PHE A 524 3.10 -16.50 14.73
N CYS A 525 4.12 -16.00 14.02
CA CYS A 525 4.52 -16.53 12.72
C CYS A 525 4.98 -18.00 12.82
N LEU A 526 5.77 -18.32 13.82
CA LEU A 526 6.28 -19.66 14.05
C LEU A 526 5.14 -20.65 14.36
N LEU A 527 4.22 -20.29 15.27
CA LEU A 527 3.03 -21.07 15.60
C LEU A 527 2.09 -21.24 14.39
N MET A 528 1.91 -20.18 13.59
CA MET A 528 1.18 -20.23 12.34
C MET A 528 1.78 -21.28 11.39
N CYS A 529 3.10 -21.27 11.20
CA CYS A 529 3.78 -22.22 10.33
C CYS A 529 3.69 -23.68 10.85
N VAL A 530 3.82 -23.88 12.15
CA VAL A 530 3.64 -25.21 12.78
C VAL A 530 2.23 -25.73 12.55
N THR A 531 1.21 -24.91 12.77
CA THR A 531 -0.20 -25.29 12.51
C THR A 531 -0.46 -25.52 11.02
N MET A 532 0.21 -24.77 10.13
CA MET A 532 0.13 -24.94 8.68
C MET A 532 0.71 -26.32 8.25
N ILE A 533 1.83 -26.73 8.82
CA ILE A 533 2.39 -28.08 8.62
C ILE A 533 1.38 -29.13 9.08
N GLY A 534 0.84 -29.00 10.29
CA GLY A 534 -0.16 -29.92 10.85
C GLY A 534 -1.40 -30.03 9.96
N PHE A 535 -1.96 -28.90 9.55
CA PHE A 535 -3.13 -28.83 8.66
C PHE A 535 -2.86 -29.44 7.28
N SER A 536 -1.73 -29.11 6.67
CA SER A 536 -1.35 -29.64 5.35
C SER A 536 -1.10 -31.15 5.41
N TYR A 537 -0.47 -31.65 6.48
CA TYR A 537 -0.26 -33.07 6.71
C TYR A 537 -1.60 -33.82 6.89
N PHE A 538 -2.52 -33.25 7.69
CA PHE A 538 -3.84 -33.81 7.91
C PHE A 538 -4.66 -33.89 6.61
N ASN A 539 -4.67 -32.83 5.80
CA ASN A 539 -5.33 -32.80 4.50
C ASN A 539 -4.72 -33.78 3.51
N TYR A 540 -3.39 -33.86 3.48
CA TYR A 540 -2.69 -34.79 2.61
C TYR A 540 -3.09 -36.23 2.90
N GLN A 541 -3.19 -36.62 4.19
CA GLN A 541 -3.63 -37.98 4.55
C GLN A 541 -5.05 -38.30 4.06
N GLN A 542 -5.94 -37.34 3.97
CA GLN A 542 -7.31 -37.54 3.52
C GLN A 542 -7.47 -37.63 2.00
N THR A 543 -6.61 -36.95 1.24
CA THR A 543 -6.78 -36.80 -0.22
C THR A 543 -5.78 -37.58 -1.06
N SER A 544 -4.66 -38.04 -0.49
CA SER A 544 -3.60 -38.67 -1.26
C SER A 544 -3.86 -40.14 -1.58
N SER A 545 -3.78 -40.47 -2.86
CA SER A 545 -3.54 -41.81 -3.35
C SER A 545 -2.04 -42.16 -3.19
N SER A 546 -1.72 -43.43 -3.00
CA SER A 546 -0.35 -43.96 -2.76
C SER A 546 0.58 -43.86 -3.99
N ALA A 547 0.33 -42.98 -4.96
CA ALA A 547 1.11 -42.87 -6.17
C ALA A 547 2.49 -42.20 -5.90
N PRO A 548 3.63 -42.78 -6.32
CA PRO A 548 4.96 -42.20 -6.10
C PRO A 548 5.16 -40.78 -6.64
N GLN A 549 4.43 -40.40 -7.67
CA GLN A 549 4.43 -39.06 -8.26
C GLN A 549 3.91 -37.99 -7.31
N MET A 550 3.13 -38.35 -6.28
CA MET A 550 2.57 -37.43 -5.27
C MET A 550 3.55 -37.13 -4.12
N ALA A 551 4.67 -37.84 -4.01
CA ALA A 551 5.64 -37.66 -2.92
C ALA A 551 6.35 -36.29 -3.01
N GLY A 552 6.68 -35.83 -4.21
CA GLY A 552 7.27 -34.49 -4.45
C GLY A 552 6.27 -33.37 -4.09
N MET A 553 5.00 -33.56 -4.46
CA MET A 553 3.94 -32.60 -4.12
C MET A 553 3.67 -32.57 -2.62
N LYS A 554 3.76 -33.72 -1.92
CA LYS A 554 3.71 -33.78 -0.46
C LYS A 554 4.80 -32.93 0.19
N PHE A 555 6.04 -33.11 -0.24
CA PHE A 555 7.17 -32.36 0.32
C PHE A 555 6.98 -30.85 0.09
N MET A 556 6.58 -30.46 -1.11
CA MET A 556 6.34 -29.06 -1.46
C MET A 556 5.23 -28.44 -0.62
N MET A 557 4.05 -29.08 -0.51
CA MET A 557 2.88 -28.53 0.18
C MET A 557 2.98 -28.60 1.71
N VAL A 558 3.58 -29.68 2.25
CA VAL A 558 3.59 -29.92 3.71
C VAL A 558 4.76 -29.24 4.40
N TYR A 559 5.92 -29.15 3.75
CA TYR A 559 7.15 -28.66 4.37
C TYR A 559 7.69 -27.39 3.72
N MET A 560 7.79 -27.35 2.39
CA MET A 560 8.45 -26.24 1.71
C MET A 560 7.59 -24.95 1.75
N MET A 561 6.29 -25.06 1.52
CA MET A 561 5.38 -23.91 1.57
C MET A 561 5.31 -23.26 2.96
N PRO A 562 5.13 -23.99 4.08
CA PRO A 562 5.20 -23.39 5.42
C PRO A 562 6.58 -22.80 5.75
N ALA A 563 7.66 -23.43 5.30
CA ALA A 563 9.00 -22.88 5.47
C ALA A 563 9.17 -21.54 4.72
N MET A 564 8.70 -21.43 3.46
CA MET A 564 8.69 -20.15 2.75
C MET A 564 7.83 -19.10 3.46
N MET A 565 6.67 -19.50 3.99
CA MET A 565 5.80 -18.59 4.73
C MET A 565 6.49 -18.06 6.00
N LEU A 566 7.31 -18.88 6.68
CA LEU A 566 8.08 -18.44 7.84
C LEU A 566 9.02 -17.27 7.47
N PHE A 567 9.70 -17.34 6.32
CA PHE A 567 10.58 -16.26 5.86
C PHE A 567 9.81 -15.01 5.43
N TRP A 568 8.63 -15.16 4.84
CA TRP A 568 7.87 -14.02 4.35
C TRP A 568 7.07 -13.31 5.43
N PHE A 569 6.49 -14.09 6.38
CA PHE A 569 5.57 -13.57 7.37
C PHE A 569 6.23 -13.16 8.68
N ASN A 570 7.55 -13.39 8.85
CA ASN A 570 8.25 -13.02 10.07
C ASN A 570 8.19 -11.51 10.36
N ASP A 571 8.27 -10.66 9.32
CA ASP A 571 8.17 -9.20 9.40
C ASP A 571 6.72 -8.66 9.39
N TYR A 572 5.71 -9.54 9.24
CA TYR A 572 4.32 -9.11 9.11
C TYR A 572 3.62 -8.92 10.46
N SER A 573 2.46 -8.25 10.42
CA SER A 573 1.68 -7.96 11.62
C SER A 573 1.33 -9.24 12.39
N SER A 574 1.54 -9.20 13.70
CA SER A 574 1.22 -10.30 14.63
C SER A 574 -0.28 -10.61 14.64
N GLY A 575 -1.14 -9.62 14.43
CA GLY A 575 -2.58 -9.78 14.27
C GLY A 575 -2.96 -10.65 13.06
N LEU A 576 -2.25 -10.50 11.93
CA LEU A 576 -2.43 -11.33 10.76
C LEU A 576 -1.97 -12.77 11.02
N CYS A 577 -0.78 -12.95 11.59
CA CYS A 577 -0.25 -14.28 11.93
C CYS A 577 -1.16 -14.99 12.93
N TYR A 578 -1.69 -14.27 13.92
CA TYR A 578 -2.66 -14.77 14.89
C TYR A 578 -3.98 -15.21 14.23
N TYR A 579 -4.52 -14.37 13.33
CA TYR A 579 -5.71 -14.75 12.56
C TYR A 579 -5.50 -16.05 11.77
N TYR A 580 -4.36 -16.20 11.08
CA TYR A 580 -4.04 -17.42 10.34
C TYR A 580 -3.92 -18.62 11.26
N LEU A 581 -3.23 -18.49 12.38
CA LEU A 581 -3.10 -19.53 13.41
C LEU A 581 -4.48 -20.03 13.86
N VAL A 582 -5.33 -19.10 14.32
CA VAL A 582 -6.69 -19.42 14.81
C VAL A 582 -7.55 -20.02 13.70
N SER A 583 -7.51 -19.42 12.49
CA SER A 583 -8.29 -19.88 11.34
C SER A 583 -7.95 -21.32 10.95
N GLN A 584 -6.68 -21.71 11.00
CA GLN A 584 -6.25 -23.08 10.69
C GLN A 584 -6.63 -24.07 11.79
N VAL A 585 -6.41 -23.69 13.06
CA VAL A 585 -6.83 -24.51 14.21
C VAL A 585 -8.33 -24.75 14.18
N LEU A 586 -9.16 -23.73 13.98
CA LEU A 586 -10.61 -23.85 13.85
C LEU A 586 -11.00 -24.75 12.67
N THR A 587 -10.32 -24.63 11.53
CA THR A 587 -10.59 -25.49 10.37
C THR A 587 -10.29 -26.96 10.71
N MET A 588 -9.17 -27.24 11.38
CA MET A 588 -8.86 -28.62 11.84
C MET A 588 -9.90 -29.14 12.81
N VAL A 589 -10.34 -28.34 13.79
CA VAL A 589 -11.39 -28.70 14.75
C VAL A 589 -12.71 -29.01 14.03
N ILE A 590 -13.14 -28.14 13.09
CA ILE A 590 -14.34 -28.34 12.28
C ILE A 590 -14.23 -29.64 11.46
N MET A 591 -13.09 -29.89 10.82
CA MET A 591 -12.89 -31.10 10.01
C MET A 591 -12.86 -32.37 10.87
N MET A 592 -12.24 -32.34 12.05
CA MET A 592 -12.29 -33.45 12.99
C MET A 592 -13.69 -33.70 13.52
N GLY A 593 -14.43 -32.63 13.85
CA GLY A 593 -15.83 -32.74 14.24
C GLY A 593 -16.69 -33.38 13.14
N MET A 594 -16.58 -32.85 11.90
CA MET A 594 -17.32 -33.40 10.74
C MET A 594 -16.98 -34.88 10.50
N ARG A 595 -15.73 -35.27 10.69
CA ARG A 595 -15.32 -36.67 10.57
C ARG A 595 -16.04 -37.60 11.55
N ARG A 596 -16.41 -37.13 12.75
CA ARG A 596 -17.13 -37.90 13.75
C ARG A 596 -18.63 -38.00 13.44
N PHE A 597 -19.21 -36.97 12.80
CA PHE A 597 -20.65 -36.91 12.50
C PHE A 597 -21.01 -37.46 11.12
N VAL A 598 -20.05 -37.60 10.22
CA VAL A 598 -20.29 -38.13 8.87
C VAL A 598 -19.99 -39.60 8.80
N ASP A 599 -21.06 -40.40 8.61
CA ASP A 599 -20.99 -41.86 8.54
C ASP A 599 -20.54 -42.32 7.14
N ASP A 600 -19.37 -42.98 7.07
CA ASP A 600 -18.77 -43.48 5.84
C ASP A 600 -19.62 -44.58 5.20
N ASP A 601 -20.33 -45.40 5.99
CA ASP A 601 -21.21 -46.48 5.47
C ASP A 601 -22.45 -45.89 4.78
N LYS A 602 -23.01 -44.84 5.36
CA LYS A 602 -24.11 -44.08 4.74
C LYS A 602 -23.68 -43.43 3.43
N ILE A 603 -22.47 -42.91 3.36
CA ILE A 603 -21.89 -42.36 2.13
C ILE A 603 -21.76 -43.48 1.09
N ARG A 604 -21.21 -44.64 1.47
CA ARG A 604 -21.05 -45.80 0.58
C ARG A 604 -22.38 -46.23 0.00
N TYR A 605 -23.40 -46.38 0.85
CA TYR A 605 -24.77 -46.73 0.41
C TYR A 605 -25.33 -45.71 -0.62
N ILE A 606 -25.22 -44.42 -0.37
CA ILE A 606 -25.65 -43.37 -1.31
C ILE A 606 -24.86 -43.46 -2.63
N MET A 607 -23.58 -43.76 -2.58
CA MET A 607 -22.73 -43.89 -3.77
C MET A 607 -23.11 -45.11 -4.59
N GLU A 608 -23.44 -46.26 -3.95
CA GLU A 608 -23.93 -47.46 -4.64
C GLU A 608 -25.28 -47.23 -5.31
N GLN A 609 -26.19 -46.51 -4.64
CA GLN A 609 -27.45 -46.10 -5.28
C GLN A 609 -27.20 -45.17 -6.49
N ASN A 610 -26.24 -44.27 -6.42
CA ASN A 610 -25.86 -43.40 -7.53
C ASN A 610 -25.23 -44.20 -8.69
N LYS A 611 -24.36 -45.18 -8.39
CA LYS A 611 -23.82 -46.13 -9.39
C LYS A 611 -24.95 -46.86 -10.13
N ALA A 612 -26.01 -47.31 -9.42
CA ALA A 612 -27.19 -47.97 -10.00
C ALA A 612 -28.02 -47.01 -10.86
N LYS A 613 -28.28 -45.80 -10.40
CA LYS A 613 -29.04 -44.76 -11.14
C LYS A 613 -28.33 -44.26 -12.40
N GLN A 614 -26.99 -44.21 -12.40
CA GLN A 614 -26.21 -43.77 -13.58
C GLN A 614 -26.20 -44.80 -14.70
N LYS A 615 -26.37 -46.10 -14.43
CA LYS A 615 -26.55 -47.12 -15.48
C LYS A 615 -27.73 -46.84 -16.40
N ASN A 616 -28.75 -46.11 -15.90
CA ASN A 616 -29.99 -45.84 -16.62
C ASN A 616 -30.11 -44.38 -17.18
N LYS A 617 -29.11 -43.52 -16.99
CA LYS A 617 -29.14 -42.13 -17.50
C LYS A 617 -28.61 -42.05 -18.93
N LYS A 618 -29.36 -41.47 -19.84
CA LYS A 618 -28.88 -41.08 -21.19
C LYS A 618 -27.76 -40.06 -21.06
N LYS A 619 -26.65 -40.27 -21.79
CA LYS A 619 -25.50 -39.36 -21.81
C LYS A 619 -25.93 -37.99 -22.33
N SER A 620 -25.47 -36.90 -21.69
CA SER A 620 -25.75 -35.54 -22.16
C SER A 620 -25.01 -35.24 -23.48
N LYS A 621 -25.51 -34.29 -24.31
CA LYS A 621 -24.86 -33.87 -25.56
C LYS A 621 -23.41 -33.39 -25.35
N PHE A 622 -23.11 -32.75 -24.20
CA PHE A 622 -21.76 -32.32 -23.85
C PHE A 622 -20.84 -33.52 -23.56
N GLN A 623 -21.35 -34.55 -22.90
CA GLN A 623 -20.58 -35.77 -22.61
C GLN A 623 -20.26 -36.57 -23.87
N LEU A 624 -21.19 -36.64 -24.81
CA LEU A 624 -20.97 -37.29 -26.11
C LEU A 624 -19.89 -36.58 -26.92
N ARG A 625 -19.93 -35.23 -26.94
CA ARG A 625 -18.96 -34.39 -27.64
C ARG A 625 -17.56 -34.45 -27.01
N TYR A 626 -17.47 -34.53 -25.70
CA TYR A 626 -16.19 -34.69 -24.97
C TYR A 626 -15.59 -36.09 -25.19
N GLU A 627 -16.41 -37.16 -25.19
CA GLU A 627 -15.94 -38.53 -25.50
C GLU A 627 -15.44 -38.61 -26.97
N GLU A 628 -16.05 -37.90 -27.87
CA GLU A 628 -15.66 -37.82 -29.28
C GLU A 628 -14.33 -37.10 -29.47
N LEU A 629 -14.13 -35.97 -28.79
CA LEU A 629 -12.86 -35.24 -28.75
C LEU A 629 -11.72 -36.09 -28.15
N MET A 630 -11.98 -36.80 -27.09
CA MET A 630 -10.97 -37.67 -26.46
C MET A 630 -10.62 -38.87 -27.36
N ARG A 631 -11.59 -39.45 -28.10
CA ARG A 631 -11.33 -40.46 -29.11
C ARG A 631 -10.45 -39.96 -30.25
N GLN A 632 -10.75 -38.80 -30.77
CA GLN A 632 -9.94 -38.17 -31.80
C GLN A 632 -8.47 -37.90 -31.32
N GLN A 633 -8.30 -37.46 -30.09
CA GLN A 633 -6.94 -37.29 -29.50
C GLN A 633 -6.22 -38.64 -29.34
N GLU A 634 -6.92 -39.69 -28.94
CA GLU A 634 -6.33 -41.04 -28.79
C GLU A 634 -5.94 -41.63 -30.15
N GLU A 635 -6.72 -41.40 -31.17
CA GLU A 635 -6.41 -41.82 -32.55
C GLU A 635 -5.21 -41.06 -33.12
N MET A 636 -5.13 -39.74 -32.89
CA MET A 636 -3.98 -38.95 -33.29
C MET A 636 -2.67 -39.39 -32.59
N MET A 637 -2.71 -39.71 -31.31
CA MET A 637 -1.55 -40.20 -30.58
C MET A 637 -1.13 -41.61 -31.03
N ARG A 638 -2.10 -42.51 -31.33
CA ARG A 638 -1.78 -43.81 -31.91
C ARG A 638 -1.18 -43.71 -33.28
N GLN A 639 -1.59 -42.77 -34.12
CA GLN A 639 -0.99 -42.48 -35.41
C GLN A 639 0.46 -41.93 -35.27
N GLN A 640 0.68 -41.02 -34.33
CA GLN A 640 2.03 -40.48 -34.02
C GLN A 640 2.98 -41.59 -33.48
N GLN A 641 2.46 -42.50 -32.64
CA GLN A 641 3.27 -43.64 -32.16
C GLN A 641 3.63 -44.64 -33.28
N LYS A 642 2.69 -44.91 -34.19
CA LYS A 642 2.94 -45.75 -35.36
C LYS A 642 3.95 -45.10 -36.32
N GLN A 643 3.86 -43.78 -36.53
CA GLN A 643 4.86 -43.06 -37.34
C GLN A 643 6.26 -43.03 -36.71
N LYS A 644 6.37 -42.97 -35.37
CA LYS A 644 7.64 -43.08 -34.66
C LYS A 644 8.23 -44.51 -34.64
N ALA A 645 7.36 -45.54 -34.64
CA ALA A 645 7.78 -46.94 -34.70
C ALA A 645 8.18 -47.38 -36.12
N GLY A 646 7.65 -46.75 -37.18
CA GLY A 646 8.02 -47.03 -38.58
C GLY A 646 9.24 -46.26 -39.07
N LYS A 647 9.85 -45.38 -38.21
CA LYS A 647 11.10 -44.64 -38.51
C LYS A 647 12.32 -45.20 -37.74
N ARG A 648 12.15 -46.31 -37.04
CA ARG A 648 13.23 -47.13 -36.47
C ARG A 648 13.31 -48.44 -37.29
#